data_c088fce029c53617abbc39f5d75e3409
#
_entry.id   c088fce029c53617abbc39f5d75e3409
#
_cell.length_a   1.000
_cell.length_b   1.000
_cell.length_c   1.000
_cell.angle_alpha   90.00
_cell.angle_beta   90.00
_cell.angle_gamma   90.00
#
_symmetry.space_group_name_H-M   'P 1'
#
loop_
_entity.id
_entity.type
_entity.pdbx_description
1 polymer ?
#
loop_
_entity_poly.entity_id
_entity_poly.type
_entity_poly.pdbx_seq_one_letter_code
_entity_poly.pdbx_strand_id
1 'polypeptide(L)'
;MKHLKNIILVVATAIILILMAATIVESSKGTAFVRQHIYTSGWFVVLWGIFAIAAAVYIMQRKSNVGASALLVHASFLIILLGALTSWLLAESGTLHLRQGETTSTMKDAEGEMKALGFEVSLKNFNVVNYPGTDAPMDYVTTLTAKTKGSAESKNSDNTQEIEVSMNNIGSYNGYRFIQSGYDSDMQGTTLGIYHDPWGIGITYTGYALLFISLITTMFSKKTRIRHLYRQALSLQGAKARAITVLLAIAAFMPSAQAQEWVNIDAGIADHFGKICVLYNSRITPINTVATSFVTKLCGKASWEGLSSNQVFAGWIFDVPYWETVKMIEIKEKKAQELLGINGKWASFADFWDSYNNYKLDAPLKKAYKDGDTKLQKQLRDADEKFNIIRMLYGGEMLKMFPYTNKQKHIQWFAPGQPLGNLSLNEQELVFIKKSMDYLAESVIMGDNARAKEIIKKIYSYQHVRGKAVVPTKFRIYTEVGYNKINAQHWPIMLYLTLSLLLAIMSTVCLNAEKLKKAHSVSSVLAWVMLIHTTVLLTLRWYVSGHLPMSNGYETMQFMAWATLIVTLVMQKRFVPIKQFGPLLSAFALLVAMITDGNPQITQLMPVLQSPLLSVHVMVIMFSYALFGLMALIGIQGLIAHHRKQTAKEQQLAALSQFLLYPAVALIAIGIFIGAIWANVSWGRYWSWDSKETWALITMLIYSAPLHADIKWLRKAQHMHLYMLLAFLSVLMTYFGVNYFLSGMHSYA
;
A
#
# COMPACT_ATOMS: atom_id res chain seq x y z
N MET A 1 -6.38 39.49 -22.86
CA MET A 1 -5.75 38.88 -21.66
C MET A 1 -6.73 38.53 -20.53
N LYS A 2 -7.56 39.49 -20.04
CA LYS A 2 -8.48 39.22 -18.93
C LYS A 2 -9.54 38.18 -19.27
N HIS A 3 -10.14 38.23 -20.46
CA HIS A 3 -11.12 37.24 -20.92
C HIS A 3 -10.52 35.87 -21.07
N LEU A 4 -9.34 35.74 -21.68
CA LEU A 4 -8.64 34.47 -21.89
C LEU A 4 -8.33 33.75 -20.55
N LYS A 5 -7.86 34.53 -19.55
CA LYS A 5 -7.63 34.02 -18.20
C LYS A 5 -8.92 33.48 -17.56
N ASN A 6 -10.05 34.21 -17.71
CA ASN A 6 -11.34 33.76 -17.18
C ASN A 6 -11.79 32.46 -17.86
N ILE A 7 -11.61 32.35 -19.19
CA ILE A 7 -11.87 31.12 -19.93
C ILE A 7 -11.07 29.95 -19.37
N ILE A 8 -9.75 30.11 -19.20
CA ILE A 8 -8.89 29.06 -18.65
C ILE A 8 -9.39 28.62 -17.26
N LEU A 9 -9.72 29.57 -16.39
CA LEU A 9 -10.19 29.29 -15.03
C LEU A 9 -11.54 28.55 -15.03
N VAL A 10 -12.49 29.01 -15.85
CA VAL A 10 -13.82 28.37 -15.97
C VAL A 10 -13.69 26.96 -16.52
N VAL A 11 -12.93 26.78 -17.61
CA VAL A 11 -12.74 25.46 -18.23
C VAL A 11 -11.98 24.52 -17.31
N ALA A 12 -10.93 24.95 -16.63
CA ALA A 12 -10.21 24.12 -15.65
C ALA A 12 -11.13 23.71 -14.49
N THR A 13 -11.96 24.63 -13.97
CA THR A 13 -12.94 24.30 -12.94
C THR A 13 -13.97 23.31 -13.43
N ALA A 14 -14.48 23.48 -14.66
CA ALA A 14 -15.42 22.55 -15.27
C ALA A 14 -14.81 21.15 -15.43
N ILE A 15 -13.58 21.04 -15.92
CA ILE A 15 -12.84 19.78 -16.02
C ILE A 15 -12.75 19.09 -14.66
N ILE A 16 -12.33 19.80 -13.61
CA ILE A 16 -12.23 19.24 -12.24
C ILE A 16 -13.59 18.71 -11.78
N LEU A 17 -14.66 19.48 -11.93
CA LEU A 17 -16.02 19.08 -11.52
C LEU A 17 -16.53 17.87 -12.32
N ILE A 18 -16.27 17.83 -13.62
CA ILE A 18 -16.61 16.68 -14.47
C ILE A 18 -15.85 15.43 -14.04
N LEU A 19 -14.55 15.54 -13.79
CA LEU A 19 -13.73 14.43 -13.31
C LEU A 19 -14.24 13.90 -11.95
N MET A 20 -14.58 14.79 -11.02
CA MET A 20 -15.18 14.41 -9.72
C MET A 20 -16.52 13.68 -9.90
N ALA A 21 -17.40 14.23 -10.74
CA ALA A 21 -18.70 13.60 -11.03
C ALA A 21 -18.53 12.24 -11.73
N ALA A 22 -17.59 12.14 -12.67
CA ALA A 22 -17.28 10.91 -13.38
C ALA A 22 -16.90 9.76 -12.45
N THR A 23 -16.06 10.01 -11.43
CA THR A 23 -15.68 8.96 -10.46
C THR A 23 -16.85 8.50 -9.58
N ILE A 24 -17.83 9.37 -9.31
CA ILE A 24 -19.05 9.00 -8.59
C ILE A 24 -19.96 8.14 -9.50
N VAL A 25 -20.10 8.52 -10.78
CA VAL A 25 -20.85 7.70 -11.76
C VAL A 25 -20.16 6.35 -11.98
N GLU A 26 -18.84 6.31 -11.97
CA GLU A 26 -18.04 5.08 -12.11
C GLU A 26 -18.38 4.06 -11.03
N SER A 27 -18.54 4.49 -9.76
CA SER A 27 -18.90 3.59 -8.67
C SER A 27 -20.27 2.94 -8.82
N SER A 28 -21.18 3.54 -9.61
CA SER A 28 -22.55 3.03 -9.82
C SER A 28 -22.76 2.35 -11.18
N LYS A 29 -22.09 2.83 -12.24
CA LYS A 29 -22.26 2.36 -13.62
C LYS A 29 -21.08 1.53 -14.15
N GLY A 30 -19.98 1.48 -13.42
CA GLY A 30 -18.75 0.79 -13.78
C GLY A 30 -17.82 1.61 -14.69
N THR A 31 -16.53 1.20 -14.71
CA THR A 31 -15.45 1.90 -15.42
C THR A 31 -15.66 1.93 -16.93
N ALA A 32 -16.18 0.85 -17.54
CA ALA A 32 -16.42 0.78 -18.99
C ALA A 32 -17.40 1.86 -19.46
N PHE A 33 -18.51 2.05 -18.73
CA PHE A 33 -19.52 3.06 -19.04
C PHE A 33 -18.94 4.48 -19.02
N VAL A 34 -18.23 4.83 -17.93
CA VAL A 34 -17.67 6.19 -17.77
C VAL A 34 -16.57 6.46 -18.77
N ARG A 35 -15.74 5.46 -19.05
CA ARG A 35 -14.71 5.56 -20.07
C ARG A 35 -15.32 5.90 -21.42
N GLN A 36 -16.33 5.16 -21.88
CA GLN A 36 -16.98 5.35 -23.19
C GLN A 36 -17.72 6.69 -23.29
N HIS A 37 -18.50 7.07 -22.26
CA HIS A 37 -19.41 8.22 -22.34
C HIS A 37 -18.80 9.54 -21.86
N ILE A 38 -17.73 9.50 -21.06
CA ILE A 38 -17.09 10.70 -20.52
C ILE A 38 -15.62 10.79 -20.96
N TYR A 39 -14.75 9.91 -20.47
CA TYR A 39 -13.31 10.13 -20.60
C TYR A 39 -12.78 10.07 -22.03
N THR A 40 -13.29 9.17 -22.88
CA THR A 40 -12.89 9.06 -24.29
C THR A 40 -13.89 9.69 -25.25
N SER A 41 -14.94 10.35 -24.74
CA SER A 41 -15.95 11.01 -25.56
C SER A 41 -15.39 12.24 -26.29
N GLY A 42 -15.85 12.47 -27.52
CA GLY A 42 -15.38 13.62 -28.33
C GLY A 42 -15.62 14.98 -27.67
N TRP A 43 -16.73 15.14 -26.92
CA TRP A 43 -17.04 16.41 -26.24
C TRP A 43 -16.02 16.72 -25.11
N PHE A 44 -15.56 15.69 -24.38
CA PHE A 44 -14.59 15.85 -23.31
C PHE A 44 -13.17 16.13 -23.87
N VAL A 45 -12.81 15.46 -24.97
CA VAL A 45 -11.56 15.75 -25.71
C VAL A 45 -11.57 17.19 -26.24
N VAL A 46 -12.68 17.67 -26.80
CA VAL A 46 -12.81 19.08 -27.24
C VAL A 46 -12.67 20.05 -26.05
N LEU A 47 -13.20 19.73 -24.89
CA LEU A 47 -13.03 20.56 -23.68
C LEU A 47 -11.57 20.69 -23.26
N TRP A 48 -10.79 19.58 -23.28
CA TRP A 48 -9.33 19.59 -23.07
C TRP A 48 -8.60 20.36 -24.16
N GLY A 49 -9.05 20.26 -25.42
CA GLY A 49 -8.51 21.03 -26.55
C GLY A 49 -8.69 22.54 -26.36
N ILE A 50 -9.89 22.99 -25.95
CA ILE A 50 -10.16 24.40 -25.62
C ILE A 50 -9.23 24.89 -24.50
N PHE A 51 -9.07 24.07 -23.45
CA PHE A 51 -8.14 24.40 -22.35
C PHE A 51 -6.69 24.54 -22.85
N ALA A 52 -6.20 23.57 -23.63
CA ALA A 52 -4.84 23.57 -24.15
C ALA A 52 -4.56 24.76 -25.07
N ILE A 53 -5.46 25.07 -26.00
CA ILE A 53 -5.33 26.22 -26.91
C ILE A 53 -5.37 27.54 -26.14
N ALA A 54 -6.32 27.70 -25.21
CA ALA A 54 -6.39 28.90 -24.38
C ALA A 54 -5.14 29.09 -23.52
N ALA A 55 -4.61 28.01 -22.93
CA ALA A 55 -3.35 28.03 -22.18
C ALA A 55 -2.16 28.39 -23.07
N ALA A 56 -2.04 27.78 -24.24
CA ALA A 56 -0.96 28.08 -25.20
C ALA A 56 -0.94 29.55 -25.61
N VAL A 57 -2.09 30.11 -26.04
CA VAL A 57 -2.23 31.52 -26.42
C VAL A 57 -1.88 32.44 -25.23
N TYR A 58 -2.35 32.11 -24.02
CA TYR A 58 -2.06 32.91 -22.83
C TYR A 58 -0.56 32.92 -22.48
N ILE A 59 0.11 31.79 -22.62
CA ILE A 59 1.55 31.63 -22.38
C ILE A 59 2.33 32.43 -23.44
N MET A 60 1.97 32.32 -24.70
CA MET A 60 2.61 33.07 -25.79
C MET A 60 2.51 34.58 -25.58
N GLN A 61 1.36 35.09 -25.13
CA GLN A 61 1.15 36.52 -24.83
C GLN A 61 1.97 37.00 -23.61
N ARG A 62 2.39 36.10 -22.73
CA ARG A 62 3.19 36.42 -21.53
C ARG A 62 4.65 35.99 -21.60
N LYS A 63 5.11 35.49 -22.72
CA LYS A 63 6.45 34.94 -22.91
C LYS A 63 7.59 35.82 -22.34
N SER A 64 7.49 37.14 -22.49
CA SER A 64 8.50 38.09 -22.00
C SER A 64 8.53 38.23 -20.46
N ASN A 65 7.45 37.88 -19.77
CA ASN A 65 7.27 38.05 -18.31
C ASN A 65 7.38 36.75 -17.53
N VAL A 66 7.56 35.61 -18.20
CA VAL A 66 7.64 34.29 -17.59
C VAL A 66 9.08 33.78 -17.72
N GLY A 67 9.64 33.28 -16.62
CA GLY A 67 10.98 32.67 -16.66
C GLY A 67 11.01 31.42 -17.54
N ALA A 68 12.16 31.21 -18.20
CA ALA A 68 12.33 30.10 -19.16
C ALA A 68 11.96 28.72 -18.60
N SER A 69 12.28 28.43 -17.32
CA SER A 69 11.94 27.16 -16.68
C SER A 69 10.42 26.98 -16.51
N ALA A 70 9.70 28.06 -16.13
CA ALA A 70 8.24 27.99 -16.02
C ALA A 70 7.57 27.87 -17.40
N LEU A 71 8.13 28.52 -18.42
CA LEU A 71 7.68 28.34 -19.81
C LEU A 71 7.82 26.88 -20.25
N LEU A 72 8.95 26.26 -19.92
CA LEU A 72 9.21 24.87 -20.28
C LEU A 72 8.26 23.90 -19.54
N VAL A 73 7.92 24.15 -18.26
CA VAL A 73 6.89 23.37 -17.53
C VAL A 73 5.56 23.38 -18.29
N HIS A 74 5.09 24.56 -18.70
CA HIS A 74 3.82 24.67 -19.41
C HIS A 74 3.89 24.03 -20.81
N ALA A 75 5.00 24.21 -21.52
CA ALA A 75 5.21 23.59 -22.83
C ALA A 75 5.20 22.06 -22.74
N SER A 76 5.81 21.48 -21.69
CA SER A 76 5.80 20.04 -21.48
C SER A 76 4.38 19.49 -21.22
N PHE A 77 3.52 20.17 -20.47
CA PHE A 77 2.12 19.79 -20.34
C PHE A 77 1.35 19.85 -21.68
N LEU A 78 1.60 20.85 -22.50
CA LEU A 78 0.99 20.93 -23.84
C LEU A 78 1.45 19.79 -24.76
N ILE A 79 2.72 19.39 -24.68
CA ILE A 79 3.26 18.24 -25.42
C ILE A 79 2.60 16.94 -24.91
N ILE A 80 2.42 16.77 -23.61
CA ILE A 80 1.73 15.61 -23.02
C ILE A 80 0.29 15.54 -23.54
N LEU A 81 -0.45 16.66 -23.54
CA LEU A 81 -1.83 16.72 -24.07
C LEU A 81 -1.86 16.43 -25.58
N LEU A 82 -0.86 16.89 -26.35
CA LEU A 82 -0.75 16.56 -27.76
C LEU A 82 -0.52 15.07 -27.98
N GLY A 83 0.37 14.45 -27.17
CA GLY A 83 0.58 13.01 -27.23
C GLY A 83 -0.69 12.22 -26.86
N ALA A 84 -1.43 12.64 -25.83
CA ALA A 84 -2.71 12.04 -25.46
C ALA A 84 -3.76 12.15 -26.58
N LEU A 85 -3.83 13.30 -27.27
CA LEU A 85 -4.70 13.48 -28.43
C LEU A 85 -4.28 12.58 -29.59
N THR A 86 -2.97 12.44 -29.84
CA THR A 86 -2.44 11.56 -30.89
C THR A 86 -2.79 10.09 -30.59
N SER A 87 -2.62 9.64 -29.35
CA SER A 87 -3.04 8.29 -28.96
C SER A 87 -4.55 8.09 -29.09
N TRP A 88 -5.36 9.08 -28.72
CA TRP A 88 -6.81 8.99 -28.86
C TRP A 88 -7.25 8.85 -30.32
N LEU A 89 -6.53 9.49 -31.27
CA LEU A 89 -6.84 9.46 -32.70
C LEU A 89 -6.30 8.21 -33.41
N LEU A 90 -5.11 7.73 -33.02
CA LEU A 90 -4.32 6.78 -33.82
C LEU A 90 -4.02 5.45 -33.13
N ALA A 91 -4.24 5.33 -31.82
CA ALA A 91 -3.94 4.09 -31.12
C ALA A 91 -5.02 3.03 -31.38
N GLU A 92 -4.57 1.80 -31.58
CA GLU A 92 -5.42 0.61 -31.67
C GLU A 92 -5.22 -0.27 -30.45
N SER A 93 -6.30 -0.87 -29.95
CA SER A 93 -6.24 -1.80 -28.83
C SER A 93 -7.21 -2.93 -29.03
N GLY A 94 -6.85 -4.12 -28.54
CA GLY A 94 -7.69 -5.29 -28.60
C GLY A 94 -7.24 -6.37 -27.64
N THR A 95 -7.90 -7.52 -27.73
CA THR A 95 -7.58 -8.71 -26.96
C THR A 95 -7.32 -9.87 -27.91
N LEU A 96 -6.42 -10.76 -27.48
CA LEU A 96 -6.06 -11.97 -28.19
C LEU A 96 -6.10 -13.13 -27.18
N HIS A 97 -6.91 -14.15 -27.48
CA HIS A 97 -6.89 -15.40 -26.77
C HIS A 97 -6.22 -16.46 -27.62
N LEU A 98 -5.29 -17.22 -27.06
CA LEU A 98 -4.56 -18.29 -27.74
C LEU A 98 -4.44 -19.50 -26.84
N ARG A 99 -4.66 -20.67 -27.40
CA ARG A 99 -4.30 -21.95 -26.79
C ARG A 99 -3.00 -22.49 -27.36
N GLN A 100 -2.35 -23.39 -26.62
CA GLN A 100 -1.06 -23.97 -27.04
C GLN A 100 -1.15 -24.62 -28.42
N GLY A 101 -0.27 -24.20 -29.32
CA GLY A 101 -0.23 -24.64 -30.73
C GLY A 101 -1.21 -23.89 -31.64
N GLU A 102 -2.09 -23.03 -31.13
CA GLU A 102 -2.99 -22.21 -31.93
C GLU A 102 -2.25 -21.02 -32.54
N THR A 103 -2.62 -20.68 -33.78
CA THR A 103 -2.07 -19.55 -34.53
C THR A 103 -3.20 -18.66 -34.98
N THR A 104 -3.04 -17.34 -34.82
CA THR A 104 -3.99 -16.34 -35.33
C THR A 104 -3.27 -15.16 -35.97
N SER A 105 -3.98 -14.47 -36.87
CA SER A 105 -3.53 -13.22 -37.49
C SER A 105 -4.50 -12.05 -37.20
N THR A 106 -5.41 -12.24 -36.25
CA THR A 106 -6.43 -11.25 -35.92
C THR A 106 -6.51 -11.01 -34.42
N MET A 107 -6.92 -9.83 -34.01
CA MET A 107 -7.29 -9.48 -32.63
C MET A 107 -8.76 -9.04 -32.56
N LYS A 108 -9.37 -9.17 -31.38
CA LYS A 108 -10.71 -8.69 -31.09
C LYS A 108 -10.62 -7.29 -30.47
N ASP A 109 -11.23 -6.28 -31.09
CA ASP A 109 -11.25 -4.92 -30.55
C ASP A 109 -12.26 -4.73 -29.42
N ALA A 110 -12.41 -3.49 -28.92
CA ALA A 110 -13.29 -3.17 -27.80
C ALA A 110 -14.79 -3.31 -28.17
N GLU A 111 -15.14 -3.17 -29.44
CA GLU A 111 -16.47 -3.33 -29.99
C GLU A 111 -16.81 -4.80 -30.29
N GLY A 112 -15.81 -5.68 -30.24
CA GLY A 112 -15.96 -7.12 -30.50
C GLY A 112 -15.66 -7.53 -31.94
N GLU A 113 -15.24 -6.58 -32.80
CA GLU A 113 -14.90 -6.82 -34.19
C GLU A 113 -13.47 -7.40 -34.34
N MET A 114 -13.28 -8.23 -35.36
CA MET A 114 -12.00 -8.86 -35.63
C MET A 114 -11.15 -7.99 -36.55
N LYS A 115 -10.01 -7.52 -36.04
CA LYS A 115 -9.03 -6.71 -36.80
C LYS A 115 -7.79 -7.52 -37.14
N ALA A 116 -7.28 -7.36 -38.37
CA ALA A 116 -6.07 -8.03 -38.83
C ALA A 116 -4.81 -7.39 -38.24
N LEU A 117 -3.87 -8.21 -37.79
CA LEU A 117 -2.57 -7.78 -37.22
C LEU A 117 -1.49 -7.54 -38.32
N GLY A 118 -1.65 -8.10 -39.52
CA GLY A 118 -0.61 -8.07 -40.57
C GLY A 118 0.52 -9.09 -40.40
N PHE A 119 0.46 -9.91 -39.34
CA PHE A 119 1.41 -11.00 -39.04
C PHE A 119 0.67 -12.12 -38.28
N GLU A 120 1.31 -13.29 -38.23
CA GLU A 120 0.80 -14.45 -37.47
C GLU A 120 1.44 -14.53 -36.11
N VAL A 121 0.64 -14.88 -35.08
CA VAL A 121 1.11 -15.11 -33.70
C VAL A 121 0.63 -16.47 -33.26
N SER A 122 1.51 -17.27 -32.67
CA SER A 122 1.18 -18.56 -32.07
C SER A 122 1.66 -18.65 -30.63
N LEU A 123 0.90 -19.38 -29.79
CA LEU A 123 1.30 -19.67 -28.42
C LEU A 123 2.22 -20.90 -28.41
N LYS A 124 3.47 -20.70 -28.00
CA LYS A 124 4.45 -21.78 -27.81
C LYS A 124 4.29 -22.42 -26.44
N ASN A 125 4.21 -21.62 -25.38
CA ASN A 125 4.07 -22.08 -24.00
C ASN A 125 3.48 -21.01 -23.08
N PHE A 126 2.73 -21.46 -22.07
CA PHE A 126 2.32 -20.63 -20.94
C PHE A 126 2.76 -21.31 -19.65
N ASN A 127 3.32 -20.56 -18.70
CA ASN A 127 3.81 -21.09 -17.44
C ASN A 127 3.54 -20.12 -16.28
N VAL A 128 3.09 -20.66 -15.15
CA VAL A 128 2.97 -19.94 -13.89
C VAL A 128 4.23 -20.19 -13.06
N VAL A 129 5.00 -19.14 -12.80
CA VAL A 129 6.20 -19.21 -11.97
C VAL A 129 5.80 -18.90 -10.54
N ASN A 130 5.95 -19.87 -9.64
CA ASN A 130 5.61 -19.69 -8.23
C ASN A 130 6.81 -19.25 -7.39
N TYR A 131 6.55 -18.59 -6.27
CA TYR A 131 7.55 -18.36 -5.25
C TYR A 131 8.13 -19.67 -4.73
N PRO A 132 9.45 -19.77 -4.52
CA PRO A 132 10.10 -21.02 -4.12
C PRO A 132 9.46 -21.64 -2.87
N GLY A 133 9.02 -22.91 -2.99
CA GLY A 133 8.40 -23.66 -1.91
C GLY A 133 6.98 -23.26 -1.54
N THR A 134 6.29 -22.53 -2.40
CA THR A 134 4.90 -22.10 -2.23
C THR A 134 4.09 -22.29 -3.50
N ASP A 135 2.76 -22.20 -3.40
CA ASP A 135 1.84 -22.19 -4.53
C ASP A 135 1.44 -20.77 -4.97
N ALA A 136 2.06 -19.74 -4.37
CA ALA A 136 1.78 -18.34 -4.73
C ALA A 136 2.46 -17.97 -6.05
N PRO A 137 1.74 -17.41 -7.02
CA PRO A 137 2.32 -17.00 -8.28
C PRO A 137 3.27 -15.79 -8.07
N MET A 138 4.48 -15.92 -8.57
CA MET A 138 5.48 -14.87 -8.66
C MET A 138 5.41 -14.15 -10.02
N ASP A 139 5.15 -14.89 -11.10
CA ASP A 139 4.96 -14.32 -12.43
C ASP A 139 4.10 -15.25 -13.31
N TYR A 140 3.54 -14.69 -14.38
CA TYR A 140 2.81 -15.38 -15.43
C TYR A 140 3.54 -15.17 -16.73
N VAL A 141 4.16 -16.20 -17.28
CA VAL A 141 5.05 -16.09 -18.44
C VAL A 141 4.42 -16.79 -19.66
N THR A 142 4.19 -16.00 -20.70
CA THR A 142 3.71 -16.45 -22.00
C THR A 142 4.84 -16.35 -23.01
N THR A 143 5.16 -17.43 -23.70
CA THR A 143 6.10 -17.45 -24.82
C THR A 143 5.32 -17.55 -26.13
N LEU A 144 5.45 -16.54 -26.98
CA LEU A 144 4.83 -16.43 -28.29
C LEU A 144 5.85 -16.62 -29.38
N THR A 145 5.39 -17.07 -30.54
CA THR A 145 6.13 -16.99 -31.79
C THR A 145 5.37 -16.09 -32.75
N ALA A 146 6.01 -15.02 -33.23
CA ALA A 146 5.45 -14.11 -34.22
C ALA A 146 6.16 -14.26 -35.55
N LYS A 147 5.38 -14.26 -36.66
CA LYS A 147 5.88 -14.47 -38.00
C LYS A 147 5.19 -13.52 -39.00
N THR A 148 5.95 -12.74 -39.71
CA THR A 148 5.41 -11.93 -40.82
C THR A 148 5.52 -12.74 -42.12
N LYS A 149 4.41 -12.86 -42.87
CA LYS A 149 4.44 -13.45 -44.22
C LYS A 149 5.26 -12.53 -45.11
N GLY A 150 6.39 -13.01 -45.58
CA GLY A 150 7.18 -12.31 -46.59
C GLY A 150 6.34 -12.03 -47.84
N SER A 151 6.45 -10.83 -48.44
CA SER A 151 5.93 -10.57 -49.78
C SER A 151 6.56 -11.56 -50.76
N ALA A 152 5.82 -12.02 -51.75
CA ALA A 152 6.19 -13.08 -52.68
C ALA A 152 7.52 -12.84 -53.46
N GLU A 153 8.10 -11.65 -53.32
CA GLU A 153 9.36 -11.25 -54.00
C GLU A 153 10.64 -11.41 -53.17
N SER A 154 10.56 -11.66 -51.86
CA SER A 154 11.74 -11.87 -51.00
C SER A 154 11.84 -13.33 -50.58
N LYS A 155 12.59 -14.14 -51.34
CA LYS A 155 12.85 -15.58 -51.05
C LYS A 155 13.75 -15.86 -49.84
N ASN A 156 14.16 -14.84 -49.07
CA ASN A 156 15.06 -15.01 -47.92
C ASN A 156 14.59 -14.16 -46.72
N SER A 157 13.81 -14.75 -45.89
CA SER A 157 13.69 -14.67 -44.43
C SER A 157 12.23 -14.69 -43.99
N ASP A 158 11.76 -15.87 -43.64
CA ASP A 158 10.73 -16.03 -42.64
C ASP A 158 11.26 -15.39 -41.34
N ASN A 159 10.90 -14.12 -41.10
CA ASN A 159 11.31 -13.42 -39.87
C ASN A 159 10.45 -13.91 -38.70
N THR A 160 10.85 -15.05 -38.16
CA THR A 160 10.20 -15.65 -37.00
C THR A 160 10.93 -15.17 -35.76
N GLN A 161 10.19 -14.50 -34.84
CA GLN A 161 10.73 -14.01 -33.57
C GLN A 161 9.99 -14.69 -32.41
N GLU A 162 10.75 -15.16 -31.43
CA GLU A 162 10.23 -15.60 -30.15
C GLU A 162 10.11 -14.39 -29.22
N ILE A 163 8.95 -14.26 -28.55
CA ILE A 163 8.58 -13.13 -27.71
C ILE A 163 8.16 -13.68 -26.35
N GLU A 164 8.81 -13.22 -25.30
CA GLU A 164 8.39 -13.49 -23.93
C GLU A 164 7.57 -12.34 -23.39
N VAL A 165 6.42 -12.65 -22.80
CA VAL A 165 5.48 -11.70 -22.19
C VAL A 165 5.22 -12.12 -20.76
N SER A 166 5.40 -11.20 -19.81
CA SER A 166 5.02 -11.43 -18.42
C SER A 166 4.41 -10.16 -17.78
N MET A 167 3.99 -10.24 -16.50
CA MET A 167 3.20 -9.15 -15.88
C MET A 167 3.89 -7.78 -15.86
N ASN A 168 5.22 -7.73 -15.81
CA ASN A 168 5.99 -6.48 -15.82
C ASN A 168 6.97 -6.40 -17.00
N ASN A 169 6.83 -7.29 -17.98
CA ASN A 169 7.65 -7.36 -19.17
C ASN A 169 6.76 -7.56 -20.40
N ILE A 170 6.49 -6.48 -21.12
CA ILE A 170 5.67 -6.51 -22.32
C ILE A 170 6.48 -7.04 -23.51
N GLY A 171 5.87 -7.96 -24.26
CA GLY A 171 6.41 -8.36 -25.57
C GLY A 171 6.13 -7.32 -26.64
N SER A 172 6.94 -7.25 -27.67
CA SER A 172 6.68 -6.36 -28.80
C SER A 172 7.07 -6.99 -30.13
N TYR A 173 6.25 -6.78 -31.15
CA TYR A 173 6.53 -7.18 -32.52
C TYR A 173 5.84 -6.25 -33.51
N ASN A 174 6.57 -5.78 -34.50
CA ASN A 174 6.08 -4.89 -35.56
C ASN A 174 5.28 -3.67 -35.05
N GLY A 175 5.71 -3.07 -33.92
CA GLY A 175 5.04 -1.92 -33.30
C GLY A 175 3.84 -2.28 -32.39
N TYR A 176 3.38 -3.53 -32.44
CA TYR A 176 2.37 -4.06 -31.52
C TYR A 176 3.01 -4.51 -30.21
N ARG A 177 2.30 -4.30 -29.11
CA ARG A 177 2.72 -4.62 -27.74
C ARG A 177 1.76 -5.66 -27.16
N PHE A 178 2.31 -6.72 -26.59
CA PHE A 178 1.55 -7.83 -25.98
C PHE A 178 1.67 -7.78 -24.47
N ILE A 179 0.56 -7.86 -23.78
CA ILE A 179 0.46 -7.69 -22.33
C ILE A 179 -0.30 -8.87 -21.75
N GLN A 180 0.22 -9.49 -20.72
CA GLN A 180 -0.44 -10.58 -20.00
C GLN A 180 -1.71 -10.05 -19.31
N SER A 181 -2.89 -10.57 -19.69
CA SER A 181 -4.19 -10.14 -19.15
C SER A 181 -4.93 -11.23 -18.41
N GLY A 182 -4.79 -12.49 -18.82
CA GLY A 182 -5.45 -13.63 -18.20
C GLY A 182 -4.91 -14.94 -18.71
N TYR A 183 -5.43 -16.05 -18.17
CA TYR A 183 -5.09 -17.41 -18.61
C TYR A 183 -6.25 -18.37 -18.34
N ASP A 184 -6.25 -19.50 -19.01
CA ASP A 184 -7.28 -20.53 -18.86
C ASP A 184 -7.04 -21.35 -17.59
N SER A 185 -8.11 -21.85 -16.99
CA SER A 185 -8.06 -22.65 -15.75
C SER A 185 -7.26 -23.93 -15.88
N ASP A 186 -7.14 -24.47 -17.10
CA ASP A 186 -6.33 -25.65 -17.43
C ASP A 186 -4.85 -25.32 -17.71
N MET A 187 -4.45 -24.04 -17.62
CA MET A 187 -3.11 -23.52 -17.90
C MET A 187 -2.59 -23.79 -19.34
N GLN A 188 -3.48 -24.12 -20.28
CA GLN A 188 -3.11 -24.39 -21.67
C GLN A 188 -3.43 -23.24 -22.64
N GLY A 189 -4.00 -22.17 -22.14
CA GLY A 189 -4.33 -20.99 -22.90
C GLY A 189 -4.04 -19.70 -22.14
N THR A 190 -3.84 -18.64 -22.90
CA THR A 190 -3.56 -17.30 -22.38
C THR A 190 -4.41 -16.25 -23.08
N THR A 191 -4.79 -15.21 -22.35
CA THR A 191 -5.43 -14.01 -22.90
C THR A 191 -4.45 -12.86 -22.80
N LEU A 192 -4.16 -12.24 -23.94
CA LEU A 192 -3.26 -11.11 -24.06
C LEU A 192 -4.01 -9.85 -24.46
N GLY A 193 -3.67 -8.74 -23.82
CA GLY A 193 -4.00 -7.42 -24.31
C GLY A 193 -3.04 -7.04 -25.46
N ILE A 194 -3.56 -6.48 -26.53
CA ILE A 194 -2.76 -5.95 -27.64
C ILE A 194 -2.94 -4.45 -27.70
N TYR A 195 -1.84 -3.74 -27.86
CA TYR A 195 -1.85 -2.30 -27.99
C TYR A 195 -0.83 -1.83 -29.05
N HIS A 196 -1.30 -0.95 -29.94
CA HIS A 196 -0.48 -0.36 -30.98
C HIS A 196 -0.67 1.16 -30.97
N ASP A 197 0.39 1.89 -30.59
CA ASP A 197 0.43 3.37 -30.58
C ASP A 197 1.78 3.84 -31.07
N PRO A 198 1.93 4.02 -32.39
CA PRO A 198 3.23 4.30 -32.99
C PRO A 198 3.79 5.69 -32.65
N TRP A 199 2.93 6.67 -32.34
CA TRP A 199 3.31 8.07 -32.21
C TRP A 199 3.01 8.66 -30.81
N GLY A 200 1.84 8.37 -30.28
CA GLY A 200 1.35 9.03 -29.05
C GLY A 200 2.22 8.79 -27.83
N ILE A 201 2.72 7.55 -27.66
CA ILE A 201 3.63 7.19 -26.56
C ILE A 201 4.95 8.00 -26.65
N GLY A 202 5.55 8.10 -27.84
CA GLY A 202 6.80 8.83 -28.03
C GLY A 202 6.66 10.33 -27.74
N ILE A 203 5.59 10.96 -28.21
CA ILE A 203 5.28 12.37 -27.94
C ILE A 203 5.05 12.59 -26.44
N THR A 204 4.25 11.74 -25.82
CA THR A 204 3.94 11.83 -24.38
C THR A 204 5.20 11.67 -23.52
N TYR A 205 6.06 10.72 -23.82
CA TYR A 205 7.32 10.50 -23.09
C TYR A 205 8.30 11.65 -23.27
N THR A 206 8.34 12.27 -24.45
CA THR A 206 9.10 13.51 -24.67
C THR A 206 8.59 14.62 -23.74
N GLY A 207 7.25 14.76 -23.63
CA GLY A 207 6.62 15.67 -22.66
C GLY A 207 7.00 15.37 -21.21
N TYR A 208 7.03 14.10 -20.79
CA TYR A 208 7.45 13.69 -19.43
C TYR A 208 8.92 14.05 -19.18
N ALA A 209 9.83 13.73 -20.10
CA ALA A 209 11.24 14.06 -19.94
C ALA A 209 11.46 15.57 -19.79
N LEU A 210 10.82 16.39 -20.63
CA LEU A 210 10.87 17.84 -20.53
C LEU A 210 10.28 18.35 -19.21
N LEU A 211 9.20 17.75 -18.73
CA LEU A 211 8.58 18.11 -17.46
C LEU A 211 9.51 17.82 -16.26
N PHE A 212 10.15 16.65 -16.21
CA PHE A 212 11.13 16.32 -15.18
C PHE A 212 12.25 17.35 -15.13
N ILE A 213 12.88 17.64 -16.27
CA ILE A 213 13.97 18.59 -16.39
C ILE A 213 13.51 19.99 -15.97
N SER A 214 12.32 20.42 -16.41
CA SER A 214 11.80 21.75 -16.13
C SER A 214 11.40 21.95 -14.67
N LEU A 215 10.83 20.93 -14.01
CA LEU A 215 10.52 20.99 -12.58
C LEU A 215 11.80 21.10 -11.73
N ILE A 216 12.80 20.28 -12.02
CA ILE A 216 14.11 20.34 -11.37
C ILE A 216 14.75 21.72 -11.55
N THR A 217 14.82 22.21 -12.79
CA THR A 217 15.41 23.53 -13.08
C THR A 217 14.65 24.67 -12.41
N THR A 218 13.32 24.58 -12.32
CA THR A 218 12.48 25.57 -11.60
C THR A 218 12.79 25.61 -10.11
N MET A 219 13.02 24.46 -9.47
CA MET A 219 13.36 24.40 -8.04
C MET A 219 14.72 25.02 -7.72
N PHE A 220 15.72 24.85 -8.60
CA PHE A 220 17.08 25.32 -8.38
C PHE A 220 17.38 26.70 -8.98
N SER A 221 16.50 27.27 -9.79
CA SER A 221 16.72 28.56 -10.46
C SER A 221 16.79 29.72 -9.46
N LYS A 222 17.83 30.58 -9.64
CA LYS A 222 18.09 31.72 -8.75
C LYS A 222 17.07 32.86 -8.90
N LYS A 223 16.35 32.95 -10.01
CA LYS A 223 15.43 34.03 -10.37
C LYS A 223 13.96 33.71 -10.09
N THR A 224 13.64 32.60 -9.37
CA THR A 224 12.27 32.18 -9.16
C THR A 224 11.62 32.80 -7.92
N ARG A 225 10.28 32.90 -7.92
CA ARG A 225 9.44 33.32 -6.79
C ARG A 225 9.70 32.47 -5.54
N ILE A 226 10.17 31.23 -5.68
CA ILE A 226 10.51 30.32 -4.57
C ILE A 226 11.50 30.97 -3.60
N ARG A 227 12.56 31.61 -4.09
CA ARG A 227 13.55 32.31 -3.23
C ARG A 227 12.97 33.48 -2.49
N HIS A 228 12.08 34.24 -3.13
CA HIS A 228 11.40 35.34 -2.48
C HIS A 228 10.53 34.83 -1.34
N LEU A 229 9.71 33.80 -1.59
CA LEU A 229 8.86 33.15 -0.58
C LEU A 229 9.68 32.54 0.56
N TYR A 230 10.80 31.89 0.25
CA TYR A 230 11.73 31.39 1.26
C TYR A 230 12.26 32.50 2.18
N ARG A 231 12.69 33.63 1.63
CA ARG A 231 13.16 34.78 2.42
C ARG A 231 12.03 35.41 3.25
N GLN A 232 10.85 35.52 2.69
CA GLN A 232 9.67 36.04 3.39
C GLN A 232 9.24 35.11 4.53
N ALA A 233 9.30 33.81 4.35
CA ALA A 233 9.03 32.82 5.39
C ALA A 233 10.08 32.85 6.53
N LEU A 234 11.33 33.28 6.26
CA LEU A 234 12.40 33.42 7.25
C LEU A 234 12.43 34.76 7.97
N SER A 235 11.95 35.86 7.36
CA SER A 235 12.18 37.25 7.80
C SER A 235 11.60 37.62 9.17
N LEU A 236 10.80 36.74 9.78
CA LEU A 236 10.15 36.94 11.07
C LEU A 236 10.70 36.00 12.18
N GLN A 237 11.83 35.37 11.97
CA GLN A 237 12.45 34.54 13.00
C GLN A 237 13.35 35.35 13.91
N GLY A 238 12.89 35.62 15.13
CA GLY A 238 13.71 36.14 16.22
C GLY A 238 14.62 35.07 16.82
N ALA A 239 15.91 35.40 16.96
CA ALA A 239 16.95 34.83 17.81
C ALA A 239 17.21 33.31 17.82
N LYS A 240 18.45 32.97 17.54
CA LYS A 240 19.07 31.63 17.64
C LYS A 240 18.88 31.02 19.02
N ALA A 241 18.22 29.83 19.09
CA ALA A 241 18.15 29.00 20.29
C ALA A 241 19.20 27.90 20.28
N ARG A 242 20.03 27.82 21.33
CA ARG A 242 20.91 26.71 21.59
C ARG A 242 20.11 25.52 22.11
N ALA A 243 20.34 24.34 21.58
CA ALA A 243 19.69 23.09 21.98
C ALA A 243 20.20 22.67 23.37
N ILE A 244 19.27 22.38 24.27
CA ILE A 244 19.55 21.64 25.52
C ILE A 244 18.97 20.25 25.32
N THR A 245 19.81 19.24 25.38
CA THR A 245 19.47 17.85 25.31
C THR A 245 18.87 17.41 26.64
N VAL A 246 17.59 17.05 26.65
CA VAL A 246 16.95 16.42 27.81
C VAL A 246 16.71 14.96 27.45
N LEU A 247 17.48 14.07 28.06
CA LEU A 247 17.25 12.63 28.03
C LEU A 247 16.08 12.32 28.99
N LEU A 248 14.94 11.92 28.44
CA LEU A 248 13.84 11.33 29.23
C LEU A 248 14.06 9.81 29.25
N ALA A 249 14.46 9.29 30.39
CA ALA A 249 14.42 7.87 30.69
C ALA A 249 12.95 7.43 30.81
N ILE A 250 12.49 6.64 29.86
CA ILE A 250 11.17 6.01 29.92
C ILE A 250 11.33 4.74 30.77
N ALA A 251 10.94 4.82 32.03
CA ALA A 251 10.78 3.65 32.89
C ALA A 251 9.58 2.83 32.42
N ALA A 252 9.83 1.59 32.07
CA ALA A 252 8.79 0.62 31.73
C ALA A 252 8.02 0.24 33.00
N PHE A 253 6.79 0.69 33.11
CA PHE A 253 5.84 0.13 34.08
C PHE A 253 5.30 -1.17 33.48
N MET A 254 5.70 -2.30 34.04
CA MET A 254 5.06 -3.58 33.84
C MET A 254 4.10 -3.84 35.01
N PRO A 255 2.79 -3.99 34.78
CA PRO A 255 1.92 -4.52 35.81
C PRO A 255 2.17 -6.02 35.95
N SER A 256 2.50 -6.49 37.15
CA SER A 256 2.54 -7.90 37.51
C SER A 256 1.11 -8.42 37.69
N ALA A 257 0.70 -9.38 36.86
CA ALA A 257 -0.55 -10.12 37.08
C ALA A 257 -0.26 -11.38 37.90
N GLN A 258 -1.13 -11.66 38.88
CA GLN A 258 -1.12 -12.90 39.65
C GLN A 258 -1.59 -14.07 38.79
N ALA A 259 -0.86 -15.17 38.87
CA ALA A 259 -1.12 -16.38 38.09
C ALA A 259 -2.19 -17.26 38.75
N GLN A 260 -3.12 -17.78 37.94
CA GLN A 260 -4.04 -18.84 38.26
C GLN A 260 -3.43 -20.19 37.86
N GLU A 261 -3.66 -21.25 38.64
CA GLU A 261 -3.06 -22.59 38.42
C GLU A 261 -3.59 -23.25 37.16
N TRP A 262 -2.71 -23.38 36.16
CA TRP A 262 -2.92 -24.07 34.91
C TRP A 262 -1.57 -24.55 34.39
N VAL A 263 -1.52 -25.46 33.39
CA VAL A 263 -0.27 -25.96 32.83
C VAL A 263 0.49 -24.78 32.22
N ASN A 264 1.41 -24.24 32.99
CA ASN A 264 2.19 -23.09 32.57
C ASN A 264 3.23 -23.56 31.57
N ILE A 265 2.95 -23.36 30.28
CA ILE A 265 3.94 -23.66 29.23
C ILE A 265 5.13 -22.75 29.43
N ASP A 266 6.30 -23.36 29.67
CA ASP A 266 7.57 -22.64 29.85
C ASP A 266 7.79 -21.66 28.69
N ALA A 267 8.05 -20.39 29.03
CA ALA A 267 8.24 -19.34 28.04
C ALA A 267 9.38 -19.63 27.07
N GLY A 268 10.47 -20.28 27.56
CA GLY A 268 11.60 -20.66 26.74
C GLY A 268 11.24 -21.77 25.73
N ILE A 269 10.41 -22.75 26.14
CA ILE A 269 9.92 -23.79 25.22
C ILE A 269 9.01 -23.17 24.17
N ALA A 270 8.05 -22.31 24.56
CA ALA A 270 7.16 -21.61 23.65
C ALA A 270 7.94 -20.73 22.66
N ASP A 271 9.01 -20.06 23.10
CA ASP A 271 9.87 -19.26 22.23
C ASP A 271 10.72 -20.11 21.28
N HIS A 272 11.16 -21.30 21.68
CA HIS A 272 11.82 -22.24 20.77
C HIS A 272 10.85 -22.80 19.74
N PHE A 273 9.65 -23.19 20.15
CA PHE A 273 8.56 -23.63 19.26
C PHE A 273 8.17 -22.54 18.27
N GLY A 274 8.04 -21.30 18.73
CA GLY A 274 7.74 -20.14 17.91
C GLY A 274 8.72 -19.86 16.76
N LYS A 275 9.95 -20.44 16.80
CA LYS A 275 10.96 -20.29 15.74
C LYS A 275 10.93 -21.37 14.68
N ILE A 276 10.13 -22.44 14.84
CA ILE A 276 9.88 -23.42 13.79
C ILE A 276 9.17 -22.71 12.63
N CYS A 277 9.57 -23.03 11.39
CA CYS A 277 8.98 -22.45 10.20
C CYS A 277 7.72 -23.23 9.78
N VAL A 278 6.73 -22.51 9.27
CA VAL A 278 5.51 -23.06 8.68
C VAL A 278 5.20 -22.37 7.36
N LEU A 279 4.59 -23.08 6.43
CA LEU A 279 3.97 -22.48 5.25
C LEU A 279 2.59 -21.93 5.66
N TYR A 280 2.46 -20.61 5.69
CA TYR A 280 1.22 -19.93 6.02
C TYR A 280 1.00 -18.73 5.10
N ASN A 281 -0.22 -18.57 4.56
CA ASN A 281 -0.56 -17.52 3.59
C ASN A 281 0.49 -17.40 2.47
N SER A 282 0.84 -18.55 1.88
CA SER A 282 1.80 -18.65 0.78
C SER A 282 3.20 -18.12 1.09
N ARG A 283 3.57 -18.02 2.37
CA ARG A 283 4.91 -17.61 2.83
C ARG A 283 5.43 -18.57 3.89
N ILE A 284 6.74 -18.86 3.82
CA ILE A 284 7.42 -19.60 4.88
C ILE A 284 7.78 -18.62 5.99
N THR A 285 7.18 -18.80 7.15
CA THR A 285 7.22 -17.86 8.27
C THR A 285 7.42 -18.62 9.59
N PRO A 286 8.03 -18.03 10.64
CA PRO A 286 8.09 -18.67 11.95
C PRO A 286 6.67 -18.77 12.56
N ILE A 287 6.43 -19.83 13.34
CA ILE A 287 5.18 -20.02 14.12
C ILE A 287 4.86 -18.77 14.94
N ASN A 288 5.85 -18.06 15.45
CA ASN A 288 5.67 -16.79 16.17
C ASN A 288 4.82 -15.77 15.40
N THR A 289 4.98 -15.69 14.08
CA THR A 289 4.19 -14.76 13.24
C THR A 289 2.72 -15.17 13.20
N VAL A 290 2.45 -16.47 13.04
CA VAL A 290 1.09 -17.03 13.08
C VAL A 290 0.48 -16.85 14.46
N ALA A 291 1.22 -17.19 15.51
CA ALA A 291 0.82 -17.02 16.92
C ALA A 291 0.46 -15.58 17.24
N THR A 292 1.33 -14.62 16.88
CA THR A 292 1.08 -13.20 17.12
C THR A 292 -0.19 -12.72 16.40
N SER A 293 -0.38 -13.14 15.15
CA SER A 293 -1.55 -12.78 14.35
C SER A 293 -2.84 -13.35 14.96
N PHE A 294 -2.86 -14.64 15.28
CA PHE A 294 -4.07 -15.32 15.77
C PHE A 294 -4.43 -14.87 17.18
N VAL A 295 -3.46 -14.78 18.07
CA VAL A 295 -3.72 -14.28 19.43
C VAL A 295 -4.23 -12.84 19.38
N THR A 296 -3.66 -11.98 18.52
CA THR A 296 -4.19 -10.62 18.33
C THR A 296 -5.61 -10.64 17.76
N LYS A 297 -5.92 -11.49 16.79
CA LYS A 297 -7.27 -11.61 16.21
C LYS A 297 -8.30 -12.11 17.23
N LEU A 298 -7.95 -13.09 18.03
CA LEU A 298 -8.86 -13.68 19.01
C LEU A 298 -8.99 -12.84 20.28
N CYS A 299 -7.85 -12.42 20.85
CA CYS A 299 -7.80 -11.78 22.17
C CYS A 299 -7.76 -10.23 22.10
N GLY A 300 -7.75 -9.64 20.89
CA GLY A 300 -7.63 -8.18 20.67
C GLY A 300 -6.24 -7.61 20.94
N LYS A 301 -5.28 -8.39 21.44
CA LYS A 301 -3.87 -8.02 21.68
C LYS A 301 -2.96 -9.25 21.58
N ALA A 302 -1.68 -9.05 21.34
CA ALA A 302 -0.68 -10.11 21.16
C ALA A 302 -0.23 -10.78 22.47
N SER A 303 -1.12 -10.85 23.45
CA SER A 303 -0.88 -11.48 24.76
C SER A 303 -2.21 -11.76 25.43
N TRP A 304 -2.24 -12.71 26.36
CA TRP A 304 -3.43 -13.02 27.18
C TRP A 304 -2.99 -13.29 28.62
N GLU A 305 -3.58 -12.57 29.60
CA GLU A 305 -3.31 -12.74 31.04
C GLU A 305 -1.82 -12.88 31.42
N GLY A 306 -0.97 -12.03 30.79
CA GLY A 306 0.48 -12.03 31.05
C GLY A 306 1.28 -13.00 30.19
N LEU A 307 0.63 -13.93 29.47
CA LEU A 307 1.28 -14.86 28.54
C LEU A 307 1.61 -14.20 27.22
N SER A 308 2.75 -14.59 26.68
CA SER A 308 3.14 -14.23 25.31
C SER A 308 2.24 -14.94 24.29
N SER A 309 2.18 -14.37 23.07
CA SER A 309 1.49 -15.03 21.95
C SER A 309 1.98 -16.45 21.68
N ASN A 310 3.29 -16.72 21.87
CA ASN A 310 3.84 -18.06 21.70
C ASN A 310 3.31 -19.04 22.75
N GLN A 311 3.19 -18.61 24.02
CA GLN A 311 2.65 -19.45 25.09
C GLN A 311 1.17 -19.75 24.89
N VAL A 312 0.37 -18.73 24.56
CA VAL A 312 -1.07 -18.89 24.28
C VAL A 312 -1.28 -19.84 23.09
N PHE A 313 -0.56 -19.63 22.01
CA PHE A 313 -0.67 -20.44 20.81
C PHE A 313 -0.21 -21.89 21.02
N ALA A 314 0.88 -22.08 21.76
CA ALA A 314 1.33 -23.41 22.18
C ALA A 314 0.30 -24.09 23.10
N GLY A 315 -0.38 -23.34 23.97
CA GLY A 315 -1.46 -23.82 24.79
C GLY A 315 -2.62 -24.38 23.97
N TRP A 316 -3.04 -23.65 22.93
CA TRP A 316 -4.10 -24.10 22.04
C TRP A 316 -3.77 -25.44 21.33
N ILE A 317 -2.49 -25.71 21.10
CA ILE A 317 -2.06 -26.93 20.41
C ILE A 317 -1.83 -28.09 21.37
N PHE A 318 -1.23 -27.83 22.54
CA PHE A 318 -0.76 -28.87 23.45
C PHE A 318 -1.73 -29.20 24.58
N ASP A 319 -2.58 -28.26 25.00
CA ASP A 319 -3.53 -28.43 26.09
C ASP A 319 -4.95 -28.00 25.67
N VAL A 320 -5.45 -28.69 24.63
CA VAL A 320 -6.77 -28.43 24.05
C VAL A 320 -7.90 -28.46 25.07
N PRO A 321 -8.00 -29.50 25.99
CA PRO A 321 -9.13 -29.58 26.91
C PRO A 321 -9.26 -28.37 27.84
N TYR A 322 -8.15 -27.81 28.27
CA TYR A 322 -8.17 -26.59 29.08
C TYR A 322 -8.56 -25.37 28.26
N TRP A 323 -7.89 -25.15 27.11
CA TRP A 323 -8.07 -23.94 26.32
C TRP A 323 -9.42 -23.83 25.61
N GLU A 324 -10.13 -24.95 25.41
CA GLU A 324 -11.52 -24.93 24.90
C GLU A 324 -12.50 -24.21 25.85
N THR A 325 -12.22 -24.21 27.16
CA THR A 325 -13.06 -23.60 28.18
C THR A 325 -12.67 -22.16 28.53
N VAL A 326 -11.49 -21.73 28.14
CA VAL A 326 -10.96 -20.38 28.45
C VAL A 326 -11.69 -19.30 27.65
N LYS A 327 -12.28 -18.32 28.36
CA LYS A 327 -13.00 -17.19 27.76
C LYS A 327 -12.04 -16.11 27.25
N MET A 328 -11.38 -16.39 26.13
CA MET A 328 -10.35 -15.53 25.54
C MET A 328 -10.75 -14.90 24.21
N ILE A 329 -11.82 -15.36 23.59
CA ILE A 329 -12.26 -14.92 22.26
C ILE A 329 -13.10 -13.66 22.41
N GLU A 330 -12.58 -12.52 21.91
CA GLU A 330 -13.30 -11.25 21.97
C GLU A 330 -14.39 -11.19 20.90
N ILE A 331 -15.66 -11.12 21.32
CA ILE A 331 -16.84 -10.97 20.46
C ILE A 331 -17.36 -9.55 20.61
N LYS A 332 -17.18 -8.70 19.60
CA LYS A 332 -17.56 -7.28 19.66
C LYS A 332 -19.03 -7.04 19.33
N GLU A 333 -19.59 -7.82 18.41
CA GLU A 333 -20.93 -7.63 17.89
C GLU A 333 -21.99 -8.21 18.83
N LYS A 334 -22.92 -7.37 19.29
CA LYS A 334 -23.98 -7.76 20.22
C LYS A 334 -24.84 -8.93 19.69
N LYS A 335 -25.11 -8.94 18.39
CA LYS A 335 -25.91 -10.01 17.78
C LYS A 335 -25.22 -11.37 17.85
N ALA A 336 -23.91 -11.41 17.66
CA ALA A 336 -23.13 -12.62 17.84
C ALA A 336 -23.11 -13.06 19.33
N GLN A 337 -22.98 -12.12 20.29
CA GLN A 337 -23.06 -12.40 21.73
C GLN A 337 -24.40 -13.04 22.13
N GLU A 338 -25.51 -12.51 21.62
CA GLU A 338 -26.85 -13.04 21.85
C GLU A 338 -27.00 -14.48 21.32
N LEU A 339 -26.55 -14.73 20.10
CA LEU A 339 -26.65 -16.06 19.46
C LEU A 339 -25.75 -17.11 20.14
N LEU A 340 -24.60 -16.70 20.66
CA LEU A 340 -23.71 -17.55 21.42
C LEU A 340 -24.20 -17.78 22.85
N GLY A 341 -25.08 -16.92 23.36
CA GLY A 341 -25.61 -16.98 24.74
C GLY A 341 -24.59 -16.53 25.81
N ILE A 342 -23.67 -15.60 25.43
CA ILE A 342 -22.62 -15.13 26.35
C ILE A 342 -23.00 -13.81 27.02
N ASN A 343 -22.66 -13.69 28.30
CA ASN A 343 -22.81 -12.44 29.06
C ASN A 343 -21.49 -11.65 29.01
N GLY A 344 -21.42 -10.66 28.09
CA GLY A 344 -20.23 -9.83 27.89
C GLY A 344 -19.50 -10.15 26.57
N LYS A 345 -18.29 -9.64 26.45
CA LYS A 345 -17.55 -9.69 25.18
C LYS A 345 -16.60 -10.88 25.02
N TRP A 346 -16.46 -11.72 26.03
CA TRP A 346 -15.53 -12.82 26.03
C TRP A 346 -16.24 -14.16 25.90
N ALA A 347 -15.89 -14.93 24.89
CA ALA A 347 -16.33 -16.29 24.64
C ALA A 347 -15.19 -17.30 24.81
N SER A 348 -15.51 -18.52 25.21
CA SER A 348 -14.64 -19.68 25.04
C SER A 348 -14.95 -20.39 23.70
N PHE A 349 -14.11 -21.32 23.26
CA PHE A 349 -14.42 -22.12 22.07
C PHE A 349 -15.64 -23.03 22.30
N ALA A 350 -15.81 -23.52 23.51
CA ALA A 350 -16.99 -24.30 23.94
C ALA A 350 -18.30 -23.52 23.81
N ASP A 351 -18.32 -22.21 24.00
CA ASP A 351 -19.53 -21.39 23.89
C ASP A 351 -20.13 -21.36 22.46
N PHE A 352 -19.34 -21.73 21.42
CA PHE A 352 -19.81 -21.79 20.03
C PHE A 352 -20.63 -23.06 19.72
N TRP A 353 -20.67 -24.04 20.63
CA TRP A 353 -21.40 -25.28 20.47
C TRP A 353 -22.67 -25.29 21.32
N ASP A 354 -23.73 -25.87 20.80
CA ASP A 354 -24.94 -26.14 21.61
C ASP A 354 -24.82 -27.48 22.36
N SER A 355 -25.82 -27.79 23.17
CA SER A 355 -25.86 -29.06 23.91
C SER A 355 -25.91 -30.32 23.06
N TYR A 356 -26.14 -30.20 21.75
CA TYR A 356 -26.18 -31.28 20.78
C TYR A 356 -24.95 -31.31 19.90
N ASN A 357 -23.89 -30.56 20.20
CA ASN A 357 -22.68 -30.41 19.41
C ASN A 357 -22.91 -29.79 18.02
N ASN A 358 -23.93 -28.95 17.84
CA ASN A 358 -24.09 -28.18 16.63
C ASN A 358 -23.44 -26.81 16.78
N TYR A 359 -22.86 -26.31 15.68
CA TYR A 359 -22.30 -24.96 15.65
C TYR A 359 -23.41 -23.90 15.66
N LYS A 360 -23.49 -23.10 16.73
CA LYS A 360 -24.59 -22.13 16.97
C LYS A 360 -24.77 -21.09 15.87
N LEU A 361 -23.69 -20.69 15.18
CA LEU A 361 -23.77 -19.67 14.13
C LEU A 361 -24.04 -20.25 12.73
N ASP A 362 -24.05 -21.57 12.50
CA ASP A 362 -24.24 -22.18 11.19
C ASP A 362 -25.59 -21.79 10.57
N ALA A 363 -26.68 -22.05 11.27
CA ALA A 363 -28.04 -21.74 10.78
C ALA A 363 -28.28 -20.23 10.58
N PRO A 364 -27.88 -19.32 11.50
CA PRO A 364 -27.96 -17.88 11.28
C PRO A 364 -27.15 -17.39 10.09
N LEU A 365 -25.93 -17.90 9.88
CA LEU A 365 -25.10 -17.55 8.74
C LEU A 365 -25.71 -18.02 7.42
N LYS A 366 -26.13 -19.30 7.32
CA LYS A 366 -26.81 -19.82 6.13
C LYS A 366 -28.05 -19.03 5.77
N LYS A 367 -28.85 -18.65 6.77
CA LYS A 367 -30.02 -17.80 6.59
C LYS A 367 -29.63 -16.43 6.06
N ALA A 368 -28.63 -15.76 6.66
CA ALA A 368 -28.17 -14.45 6.25
C ALA A 368 -27.65 -14.45 4.80
N TYR A 369 -26.95 -15.52 4.37
CA TYR A 369 -26.52 -15.68 2.98
C TYR A 369 -27.68 -15.90 2.01
N LYS A 370 -28.64 -16.77 2.39
CA LYS A 370 -29.83 -17.06 1.57
C LYS A 370 -30.72 -15.84 1.35
N ASP A 371 -30.93 -15.06 2.42
CA ASP A 371 -31.82 -13.89 2.42
C ASP A 371 -31.11 -12.61 1.91
N GLY A 372 -29.81 -12.70 1.62
CA GLY A 372 -29.02 -11.54 1.18
C GLY A 372 -28.82 -10.48 2.25
N ASP A 373 -29.00 -10.82 3.55
CA ASP A 373 -28.82 -9.89 4.66
C ASP A 373 -27.34 -9.59 4.93
N THR A 374 -26.80 -8.65 4.18
CA THR A 374 -25.40 -8.22 4.28
C THR A 374 -25.04 -7.63 5.64
N LYS A 375 -26.03 -7.05 6.37
CA LYS A 375 -25.83 -6.51 7.70
C LYS A 375 -25.60 -7.62 8.72
N LEU A 376 -26.43 -8.66 8.71
CA LEU A 376 -26.30 -9.82 9.60
C LEU A 376 -25.03 -10.60 9.25
N GLN A 377 -24.73 -10.81 7.97
CA GLN A 377 -23.46 -11.44 7.54
C GLN A 377 -22.26 -10.71 8.15
N LYS A 378 -22.21 -9.38 8.03
CA LYS A 378 -21.11 -8.57 8.59
C LYS A 378 -21.01 -8.68 10.12
N GLN A 379 -22.13 -8.75 10.83
CA GLN A 379 -22.17 -8.87 12.29
C GLN A 379 -21.68 -10.24 12.79
N LEU A 380 -21.90 -11.31 12.02
CA LEU A 380 -21.51 -12.68 12.41
C LEU A 380 -20.12 -13.07 11.91
N ARG A 381 -19.64 -12.45 10.84
CA ARG A 381 -18.39 -12.84 10.14
C ARG A 381 -17.17 -12.86 11.06
N ASP A 382 -16.97 -11.85 11.91
CA ASP A 382 -15.80 -11.80 12.80
C ASP A 382 -15.80 -12.95 13.83
N ALA A 383 -16.97 -13.29 14.36
CA ALA A 383 -17.09 -14.42 15.29
C ALA A 383 -16.87 -15.77 14.58
N ASP A 384 -17.40 -15.94 13.39
CA ASP A 384 -17.22 -17.13 12.57
C ASP A 384 -15.75 -17.32 12.15
N GLU A 385 -15.06 -16.26 11.72
CA GLU A 385 -13.64 -16.29 11.42
C GLU A 385 -12.79 -16.74 12.62
N LYS A 386 -13.09 -16.22 13.82
CA LYS A 386 -12.40 -16.59 15.06
C LYS A 386 -12.61 -18.04 15.45
N PHE A 387 -13.84 -18.53 15.33
CA PHE A 387 -14.16 -19.94 15.51
C PHE A 387 -13.39 -20.82 14.55
N ASN A 388 -13.41 -20.47 13.25
CA ASN A 388 -12.75 -21.28 12.22
C ASN A 388 -11.22 -21.33 12.39
N ILE A 389 -10.57 -20.28 12.90
CA ILE A 389 -9.14 -20.28 13.24
C ILE A 389 -8.82 -21.40 14.22
N ILE A 390 -9.56 -21.47 15.36
CA ILE A 390 -9.31 -22.49 16.38
C ILE A 390 -9.66 -23.88 15.85
N ARG A 391 -10.79 -24.02 15.16
CA ARG A 391 -11.23 -25.29 14.59
C ARG A 391 -10.18 -25.87 13.61
N MET A 392 -9.61 -25.05 12.73
CA MET A 392 -8.55 -25.47 11.81
C MET A 392 -7.25 -25.84 12.54
N LEU A 393 -6.95 -25.15 13.64
CA LEU A 393 -5.78 -25.45 14.45
C LEU A 393 -5.92 -26.83 15.12
N TYR A 394 -7.10 -27.11 15.71
CA TYR A 394 -7.41 -28.42 16.34
C TYR A 394 -7.46 -29.57 15.32
N GLY A 395 -7.83 -29.29 14.08
CA GLY A 395 -7.79 -30.28 13.00
C GLY A 395 -6.39 -30.76 12.62
N GLY A 396 -5.32 -30.09 13.11
CA GLY A 396 -3.92 -30.49 12.89
C GLY A 396 -3.42 -30.33 11.47
N GLU A 397 -4.21 -29.75 10.55
CA GLU A 397 -3.88 -29.61 9.12
C GLU A 397 -3.26 -28.26 8.78
N MET A 398 -3.37 -27.30 9.70
CA MET A 398 -3.00 -25.93 9.47
C MET A 398 -1.48 -25.68 9.51
N LEU A 399 -0.78 -26.35 10.44
CA LEU A 399 0.64 -26.15 10.66
C LEU A 399 1.49 -26.99 9.69
N LYS A 400 1.55 -26.54 8.43
CA LYS A 400 2.39 -27.15 7.40
C LYS A 400 3.86 -26.85 7.69
N MET A 401 4.49 -27.72 8.52
CA MET A 401 5.86 -27.50 9.00
C MET A 401 6.88 -28.50 8.44
N PHE A 402 6.48 -29.49 7.67
CA PHE A 402 7.36 -30.51 7.13
C PHE A 402 7.54 -30.35 5.62
N PRO A 403 8.68 -29.78 5.17
CA PRO A 403 8.99 -29.67 3.75
C PRO A 403 9.36 -31.04 3.16
N TYR A 404 8.85 -31.32 1.97
CA TYR A 404 9.18 -32.50 1.18
C TYR A 404 9.50 -32.09 -0.25
N THR A 405 10.64 -32.57 -0.77
CA THR A 405 11.05 -32.33 -2.15
C THR A 405 10.63 -33.52 -3.01
N ASN A 406 9.76 -33.31 -3.99
CA ASN A 406 9.31 -34.33 -4.91
C ASN A 406 10.39 -34.67 -5.96
N LYS A 407 10.13 -35.70 -6.80
CA LYS A 407 11.06 -36.14 -7.87
C LYS A 407 11.36 -35.04 -8.91
N GLN A 408 10.48 -34.07 -9.07
CA GLN A 408 10.61 -32.91 -9.97
C GLN A 408 11.35 -31.71 -9.31
N LYS A 409 11.93 -31.91 -8.12
CA LYS A 409 12.58 -30.87 -7.30
C LYS A 409 11.65 -29.75 -6.81
N HIS A 410 10.34 -29.96 -6.88
CA HIS A 410 9.36 -29.03 -6.30
C HIS A 410 9.21 -29.33 -4.80
N ILE A 411 9.21 -28.28 -3.97
CA ILE A 411 9.11 -28.38 -2.51
C ILE A 411 7.66 -28.10 -2.10
N GLN A 412 7.05 -29.08 -1.43
CA GLN A 412 5.73 -28.98 -0.83
C GLN A 412 5.83 -29.06 0.69
N TRP A 413 4.89 -28.46 1.40
CA TRP A 413 4.86 -28.44 2.86
C TRP A 413 3.65 -29.19 3.37
N PHE A 414 3.86 -30.03 4.37
CA PHE A 414 2.83 -30.89 4.96
C PHE A 414 2.67 -30.63 6.45
N ALA A 415 1.44 -30.80 6.93
CA ALA A 415 1.10 -30.80 8.35
C ALA A 415 1.06 -32.24 8.87
N PRO A 416 1.28 -32.49 10.17
CA PRO A 416 1.22 -33.83 10.77
C PRO A 416 -0.09 -34.57 10.55
N GLY A 417 -1.23 -33.85 10.58
CA GLY A 417 -2.57 -34.41 10.39
C GLY A 417 -2.98 -34.74 8.96
N GLN A 418 -2.19 -34.31 7.96
CA GLN A 418 -2.52 -34.54 6.55
C GLN A 418 -2.21 -35.99 6.10
N PRO A 419 -2.95 -36.52 5.09
CA PRO A 419 -2.62 -37.82 4.48
C PRO A 419 -1.29 -37.73 3.72
N LEU A 420 -0.32 -38.59 4.08
CA LEU A 420 1.04 -38.62 3.52
C LEU A 420 1.31 -39.81 2.62
N GLY A 421 0.29 -40.65 2.34
CA GLY A 421 0.43 -41.94 1.65
C GLY A 421 0.95 -41.87 0.22
N ASN A 422 0.84 -40.74 -0.45
CA ASN A 422 1.31 -40.51 -1.81
C ASN A 422 2.77 -40.05 -1.91
N LEU A 423 3.45 -39.88 -0.75
CA LEU A 423 4.83 -39.37 -0.71
C LEU A 423 5.81 -40.55 -0.65
N SER A 424 6.92 -40.42 -1.37
CA SER A 424 8.02 -41.41 -1.31
C SER A 424 8.89 -41.16 -0.07
N LEU A 425 8.30 -41.30 1.12
CA LEU A 425 8.97 -41.19 2.42
C LEU A 425 9.40 -42.58 2.92
N ASN A 426 10.52 -42.67 3.63
CA ASN A 426 10.85 -43.84 4.37
C ASN A 426 9.99 -43.95 5.64
N GLU A 427 9.89 -45.14 6.21
CA GLU A 427 9.03 -45.41 7.38
C GLU A 427 9.41 -44.55 8.60
N GLN A 428 10.70 -44.34 8.82
CA GLN A 428 11.18 -43.53 9.93
C GLN A 428 10.80 -42.06 9.78
N GLU A 429 10.89 -41.49 8.58
CA GLU A 429 10.45 -40.15 8.27
C GLU A 429 8.93 -39.99 8.42
N LEU A 430 8.16 -40.97 7.94
CA LEU A 430 6.72 -40.96 8.07
C LEU A 430 6.27 -40.95 9.54
N VAL A 431 6.87 -41.82 10.37
CA VAL A 431 6.62 -41.86 11.83
C VAL A 431 7.03 -40.54 12.48
N PHE A 432 8.20 -40.02 12.12
CA PHE A 432 8.67 -38.74 12.63
C PHE A 432 7.69 -37.59 12.35
N ILE A 433 7.24 -37.44 11.12
CA ILE A 433 6.28 -36.38 10.72
C ILE A 433 4.98 -36.53 11.49
N LYS A 434 4.41 -37.73 11.55
CA LYS A 434 3.10 -37.99 12.19
C LYS A 434 3.14 -37.88 13.70
N LYS A 435 4.25 -38.24 14.35
CA LYS A 435 4.31 -38.41 15.80
C LYS A 435 5.10 -37.35 16.56
N SER A 436 5.89 -36.53 15.85
CA SER A 436 6.73 -35.51 16.50
C SER A 436 5.92 -34.51 17.33
N MET A 437 4.73 -34.10 16.85
CA MET A 437 3.89 -33.18 17.59
C MET A 437 3.22 -33.81 18.81
N ASP A 438 2.82 -35.10 18.71
CA ASP A 438 2.26 -35.85 19.84
C ASP A 438 3.31 -35.98 20.97
N TYR A 439 4.56 -36.36 20.61
CA TYR A 439 5.66 -36.45 21.59
C TYR A 439 6.06 -35.08 22.18
N LEU A 440 5.96 -34.01 21.37
CA LEU A 440 6.20 -32.66 21.86
C LEU A 440 5.12 -32.25 22.85
N ALA A 441 3.85 -32.49 22.54
CA ALA A 441 2.72 -32.24 23.44
C ALA A 441 2.85 -32.99 24.76
N GLU A 442 3.16 -34.32 24.71
CA GLU A 442 3.42 -35.15 25.89
C GLU A 442 4.54 -34.55 26.76
N SER A 443 5.67 -34.17 26.14
CA SER A 443 6.82 -33.60 26.87
C SER A 443 6.49 -32.26 27.54
N VAL A 444 5.69 -31.40 26.86
CA VAL A 444 5.27 -30.11 27.37
C VAL A 444 4.30 -30.29 28.56
N ILE A 445 3.31 -31.20 28.43
CA ILE A 445 2.34 -31.48 29.50
C ILE A 445 3.03 -32.07 30.74
N MET A 446 4.02 -32.97 30.52
CA MET A 446 4.79 -33.57 31.61
C MET A 446 5.83 -32.63 32.24
N GLY A 447 6.04 -31.43 31.68
CA GLY A 447 7.06 -30.48 32.12
C GLY A 447 8.51 -30.89 31.80
N ASP A 448 8.71 -31.89 30.91
CA ASP A 448 10.05 -32.30 30.46
C ASP A 448 10.58 -31.35 29.39
N ASN A 449 11.06 -30.20 29.86
CA ASN A 449 11.61 -29.16 29.00
C ASN A 449 12.84 -29.58 28.22
N ALA A 450 13.62 -30.55 28.72
CA ALA A 450 14.82 -31.06 28.02
C ALA A 450 14.42 -31.86 26.79
N ARG A 451 13.49 -32.81 26.94
CA ARG A 451 12.94 -33.62 25.84
C ARG A 451 12.18 -32.76 24.84
N ALA A 452 11.39 -31.79 25.29
CA ALA A 452 10.69 -30.84 24.41
C ALA A 452 11.67 -30.06 23.53
N LYS A 453 12.76 -29.50 24.08
CA LYS A 453 13.83 -28.81 23.31
C LYS A 453 14.50 -29.72 22.29
N GLU A 454 14.74 -30.98 22.65
CA GLU A 454 15.34 -31.96 21.73
C GLU A 454 14.43 -32.22 20.52
N ILE A 455 13.13 -32.43 20.76
CA ILE A 455 12.15 -32.64 19.69
C ILE A 455 12.05 -31.41 18.77
N ILE A 456 11.96 -30.21 19.34
CA ILE A 456 11.96 -28.95 18.57
C ILE A 456 13.23 -28.84 17.72
N LYS A 457 14.40 -29.17 18.27
CA LYS A 457 15.68 -29.18 17.54
C LYS A 457 15.69 -30.19 16.39
N LYS A 458 15.08 -31.35 16.56
CA LYS A 458 14.95 -32.37 15.50
C LYS A 458 14.04 -31.86 14.37
N ILE A 459 12.88 -31.27 14.69
CA ILE A 459 11.99 -30.65 13.69
C ILE A 459 12.74 -29.54 12.93
N TYR A 460 13.42 -28.65 13.62
CA TYR A 460 14.22 -27.58 13.03
C TYR A 460 15.31 -28.12 12.09
N SER A 461 16.03 -29.17 12.53
CA SER A 461 17.07 -29.83 11.71
C SER A 461 16.47 -30.47 10.46
N TYR A 462 15.34 -31.13 10.57
CA TYR A 462 14.61 -31.71 9.44
C TYR A 462 14.27 -30.63 8.40
N GLN A 463 13.72 -29.48 8.84
CA GLN A 463 13.40 -28.35 7.96
C GLN A 463 14.61 -27.84 7.19
N HIS A 464 15.77 -27.72 7.87
CA HIS A 464 17.00 -27.22 7.24
C HIS A 464 17.66 -28.23 6.29
N VAL A 465 17.43 -29.54 6.49
CA VAL A 465 17.91 -30.57 5.58
C VAL A 465 17.00 -30.70 4.36
N ARG A 466 15.69 -30.89 4.59
CA ARG A 466 14.71 -31.16 3.51
C ARG A 466 14.22 -29.91 2.80
N GLY A 467 14.20 -28.76 3.48
CA GLY A 467 13.77 -27.46 2.96
C GLY A 467 14.91 -26.46 2.73
N LYS A 468 16.19 -26.89 2.65
CA LYS A 468 17.37 -26.03 2.60
C LYS A 468 17.26 -24.86 1.61
N ALA A 469 16.63 -25.09 0.45
CA ALA A 469 16.51 -24.10 -0.61
C ALA A 469 15.48 -22.97 -0.29
N VAL A 470 14.55 -23.21 0.65
CA VAL A 470 13.38 -22.33 0.87
C VAL A 470 13.23 -21.86 2.31
N VAL A 471 13.79 -22.60 3.29
CA VAL A 471 13.72 -22.21 4.71
C VAL A 471 14.55 -20.94 4.93
N PRO A 472 13.97 -19.90 5.57
CA PRO A 472 14.68 -18.66 5.85
C PRO A 472 15.91 -18.88 6.72
N THR A 473 16.91 -18.02 6.58
CA THR A 473 18.10 -18.07 7.43
C THR A 473 17.75 -17.82 8.91
N LYS A 474 18.54 -18.37 9.82
CA LYS A 474 18.37 -18.13 11.27
C LYS A 474 18.23 -16.65 11.59
N PHE A 475 19.07 -15.80 11.00
CA PHE A 475 19.03 -14.36 11.21
C PHE A 475 17.70 -13.76 10.78
N ARG A 476 17.15 -14.18 9.63
CA ARG A 476 15.84 -13.71 9.16
C ARG A 476 14.70 -14.12 10.09
N ILE A 477 14.71 -15.36 10.59
CA ILE A 477 13.74 -15.86 11.57
C ILE A 477 13.80 -15.02 12.86
N TYR A 478 14.99 -14.79 13.43
CA TYR A 478 15.14 -13.97 14.64
C TYR A 478 14.73 -12.52 14.43
N THR A 479 15.03 -11.97 13.25
CA THR A 479 14.63 -10.61 12.88
C THR A 479 13.11 -10.49 12.79
N GLU A 480 12.43 -11.49 12.23
CA GLU A 480 10.97 -11.51 12.13
C GLU A 480 10.30 -11.61 13.51
N VAL A 481 10.80 -12.49 14.38
CA VAL A 481 10.34 -12.59 15.77
C VAL A 481 10.54 -11.27 16.52
N GLY A 482 11.69 -10.63 16.33
CA GLY A 482 11.99 -9.31 16.91
C GLY A 482 11.05 -8.21 16.39
N TYR A 483 10.81 -8.18 15.09
CA TYR A 483 9.85 -7.27 14.44
C TYR A 483 8.44 -7.44 15.02
N ASN A 484 7.94 -8.67 15.12
CA ASN A 484 6.62 -8.97 15.67
C ASN A 484 6.49 -8.47 17.11
N LYS A 485 7.50 -8.66 17.95
CA LYS A 485 7.52 -8.21 19.35
C LYS A 485 7.45 -6.68 19.47
N ILE A 486 8.20 -5.95 18.62
CA ILE A 486 8.21 -4.48 18.63
C ILE A 486 6.90 -3.94 18.06
N ASN A 487 6.46 -4.49 16.93
CA ASN A 487 5.31 -4.00 16.19
C ASN A 487 3.96 -4.30 16.88
N ALA A 488 3.89 -5.33 17.71
CA ALA A 488 2.72 -5.62 18.56
C ALA A 488 2.47 -4.57 19.65
N GLN A 489 3.43 -3.67 19.90
CA GLN A 489 3.31 -2.61 20.90
C GLN A 489 2.65 -1.37 20.29
N HIS A 490 1.38 -1.13 20.58
CA HIS A 490 0.64 0.04 20.09
C HIS A 490 0.76 1.29 20.96
N TRP A 491 1.18 1.15 22.23
CA TRP A 491 1.29 2.26 23.16
C TRP A 491 2.25 3.40 22.71
N PRO A 492 3.38 3.15 21.97
CA PRO A 492 4.23 4.24 21.53
C PRO A 492 3.49 5.20 20.58
N ILE A 493 2.62 4.67 19.71
CA ILE A 493 1.85 5.48 18.75
C ILE A 493 0.90 6.42 19.51
N MET A 494 0.21 5.91 20.55
CA MET A 494 -0.66 6.73 21.39
C MET A 494 0.12 7.80 22.16
N LEU A 495 1.30 7.46 22.67
CA LEU A 495 2.20 8.41 23.31
C LEU A 495 2.65 9.49 22.36
N TYR A 496 3.08 9.11 21.13
CA TYR A 496 3.50 10.05 20.10
C TYR A 496 2.38 11.02 19.73
N LEU A 497 1.16 10.52 19.54
CA LEU A 497 0.00 11.32 19.21
C LEU A 497 -0.33 12.31 20.34
N THR A 498 -0.45 11.81 21.57
CA THR A 498 -0.81 12.63 22.75
C THR A 498 0.23 13.71 22.98
N LEU A 499 1.52 13.36 22.98
CA LEU A 499 2.59 14.31 23.24
C LEU A 499 2.73 15.33 22.10
N SER A 500 2.66 14.91 20.85
CA SER A 500 2.74 15.85 19.71
C SER A 500 1.55 16.79 19.64
N LEU A 501 0.34 16.32 19.99
CA LEU A 501 -0.86 17.15 20.06
C LEU A 501 -0.75 18.19 21.17
N LEU A 502 -0.33 17.80 22.38
CA LEU A 502 -0.10 18.73 23.49
C LEU A 502 0.95 19.79 23.13
N LEU A 503 2.07 19.39 22.51
CA LEU A 503 3.12 20.29 22.07
C LEU A 503 2.61 21.27 20.98
N ALA A 504 1.80 20.80 20.05
CA ALA A 504 1.21 21.65 19.01
C ALA A 504 0.21 22.66 19.61
N ILE A 505 -0.64 22.23 20.55
CA ILE A 505 -1.55 23.14 21.29
C ILE A 505 -0.76 24.15 22.10
N MET A 506 0.22 23.72 22.88
CA MET A 506 1.09 24.64 23.64
C MET A 506 1.76 25.67 22.75
N SER A 507 2.24 25.26 21.59
CA SER A 507 2.91 26.15 20.63
C SER A 507 1.98 27.17 19.98
N THR A 508 0.69 26.83 19.86
CA THR A 508 -0.32 27.75 19.30
C THR A 508 -0.95 28.69 20.33
N VAL A 509 -1.10 28.24 21.57
CA VAL A 509 -1.83 28.96 22.63
C VAL A 509 -0.89 29.74 23.55
N CYS A 510 0.31 29.20 23.84
CA CYS A 510 1.22 29.77 24.83
C CYS A 510 1.88 31.06 24.32
N LEU A 511 1.79 32.13 25.13
CA LEU A 511 2.42 33.43 24.85
C LEU A 511 3.81 33.59 25.52
N ASN A 512 4.17 32.68 26.44
CA ASN A 512 5.43 32.73 27.15
C ASN A 512 6.56 32.16 26.29
N ALA A 513 7.52 33.02 25.94
CA ALA A 513 8.64 32.67 25.05
C ALA A 513 9.52 31.56 25.57
N GLU A 514 9.75 31.45 26.88
CA GLU A 514 10.58 30.38 27.48
C GLU A 514 9.89 29.01 27.40
N LYS A 515 8.60 28.95 27.77
CA LYS A 515 7.80 27.70 27.63
C LYS A 515 7.71 27.26 26.18
N LEU A 516 7.55 28.21 25.25
CA LEU A 516 7.52 27.95 23.82
C LEU A 516 8.85 27.35 23.33
N LYS A 517 9.99 27.88 23.79
CA LYS A 517 11.32 27.34 23.44
C LYS A 517 11.52 25.93 23.97
N LYS A 518 11.07 25.62 25.19
CA LYS A 518 11.11 24.28 25.76
C LYS A 518 10.22 23.32 24.95
N ALA A 519 8.99 23.70 24.63
CA ALA A 519 8.09 22.91 23.81
C ALA A 519 8.68 22.57 22.42
N HIS A 520 9.32 23.55 21.77
CA HIS A 520 9.99 23.31 20.49
C HIS A 520 11.20 22.36 20.61
N SER A 521 11.94 22.41 21.71
CA SER A 521 13.06 21.47 21.94
C SER A 521 12.55 20.05 22.14
N VAL A 522 11.51 19.86 22.95
CA VAL A 522 10.87 18.55 23.17
C VAL A 522 10.29 18.01 21.85
N SER A 523 9.62 18.85 21.04
CA SER A 523 9.10 18.46 19.73
C SER A 523 10.21 17.95 18.78
N SER A 524 11.39 18.57 18.85
CA SER A 524 12.56 18.14 18.05
C SER A 524 13.10 16.77 18.50
N VAL A 525 13.19 16.55 19.82
CA VAL A 525 13.61 15.24 20.36
C VAL A 525 12.59 14.16 20.01
N LEU A 526 11.30 14.48 20.17
CA LEU A 526 10.21 13.58 19.78
C LEU A 526 10.31 13.18 18.31
N ALA A 527 10.57 14.13 17.39
CA ALA A 527 10.74 13.85 15.98
C ALA A 527 11.91 12.88 15.71
N TRP A 528 13.04 12.99 16.44
CA TRP A 528 14.14 12.06 16.32
C TRP A 528 13.80 10.67 16.86
N VAL A 529 13.14 10.58 18.01
CA VAL A 529 12.71 9.29 18.59
C VAL A 529 11.74 8.58 17.63
N MET A 530 10.75 9.30 17.11
CA MET A 530 9.80 8.77 16.15
C MET A 530 10.50 8.33 14.84
N LEU A 531 11.47 9.11 14.35
CA LEU A 531 12.20 8.74 13.14
C LEU A 531 13.01 7.46 13.34
N ILE A 532 13.71 7.32 14.45
CA ILE A 532 14.47 6.11 14.76
C ILE A 532 13.53 4.91 14.84
N HIS A 533 12.41 5.04 15.56
CA HIS A 533 11.42 3.98 15.71
C HIS A 533 10.85 3.54 14.35
N THR A 534 10.37 4.49 13.55
CA THR A 534 9.80 4.20 12.22
C THR A 534 10.85 3.64 11.25
N THR A 535 12.10 4.12 11.31
CA THR A 535 13.21 3.59 10.51
C THR A 535 13.50 2.14 10.88
N VAL A 536 13.55 1.81 12.16
CA VAL A 536 13.76 0.43 12.64
C VAL A 536 12.63 -0.47 12.12
N LEU A 537 11.38 -0.09 12.30
CA LEU A 537 10.23 -0.89 11.85
C LEU A 537 10.23 -1.10 10.33
N LEU A 538 10.43 -0.05 9.54
CA LEU A 538 10.47 -0.14 8.08
C LEU A 538 11.64 -1.00 7.60
N THR A 539 12.82 -0.86 8.21
CA THR A 539 14.01 -1.64 7.84
C THR A 539 13.85 -3.12 8.17
N LEU A 540 13.34 -3.44 9.38
CA LEU A 540 13.07 -4.82 9.78
C LEU A 540 12.01 -5.46 8.86
N ARG A 541 10.93 -4.72 8.56
CA ARG A 541 9.88 -5.20 7.67
C ARG A 541 10.40 -5.43 6.25
N TRP A 542 11.19 -4.50 5.70
CA TRP A 542 11.87 -4.67 4.40
C TRP A 542 12.74 -5.92 4.36
N TYR A 543 13.59 -6.10 5.38
CA TYR A 543 14.47 -7.27 5.44
C TYR A 543 13.69 -8.59 5.52
N VAL A 544 12.62 -8.62 6.33
CA VAL A 544 11.77 -9.82 6.52
C VAL A 544 10.92 -10.11 5.30
N SER A 545 10.33 -9.10 4.65
CA SER A 545 9.51 -9.30 3.45
C SER A 545 10.35 -9.64 2.21
N GLY A 546 11.57 -9.09 2.11
CA GLY A 546 12.42 -9.19 0.93
C GLY A 546 12.07 -8.19 -0.17
N HIS A 547 11.11 -7.29 0.07
CA HIS A 547 10.71 -6.22 -0.85
C HIS A 547 10.52 -4.91 -0.09
N LEU A 548 10.52 -3.78 -0.81
CA LEU A 548 10.24 -2.48 -0.21
C LEU A 548 8.84 -2.47 0.43
N PRO A 549 8.68 -1.95 1.67
CA PRO A 549 7.41 -1.96 2.39
C PRO A 549 6.46 -0.88 1.86
N MET A 550 5.90 -1.10 0.66
CA MET A 550 4.99 -0.20 -0.08
C MET A 550 3.82 -0.97 -0.68
N SER A 551 3.54 -2.20 -0.23
CA SER A 551 2.59 -3.10 -0.85
C SER A 551 1.14 -2.93 -0.39
N ASN A 552 0.92 -2.31 0.75
CA ASN A 552 -0.42 -2.11 1.34
C ASN A 552 -0.56 -0.77 2.07
N GLY A 553 -1.78 -0.46 2.53
CA GLY A 553 -2.13 0.79 3.20
C GLY A 553 -1.33 1.04 4.49
N TYR A 554 -1.11 0.00 5.29
CA TYR A 554 -0.32 0.08 6.51
C TYR A 554 1.12 0.52 6.24
N GLU A 555 1.79 -0.10 5.27
CA GLU A 555 3.18 0.18 4.91
C GLU A 555 3.33 1.60 4.33
N THR A 556 2.40 2.00 3.47
CA THR A 556 2.42 3.36 2.88
C THR A 556 2.19 4.45 3.92
N MET A 557 1.34 4.21 4.93
CA MET A 557 1.13 5.14 6.03
C MET A 557 2.36 5.23 6.97
N GLN A 558 3.00 4.10 7.27
CA GLN A 558 4.26 4.10 8.02
C GLN A 558 5.35 4.88 7.26
N PHE A 559 5.45 4.67 5.94
CA PHE A 559 6.39 5.41 5.11
C PHE A 559 6.04 6.92 5.07
N MET A 560 4.76 7.29 4.96
CA MET A 560 4.34 8.69 5.03
C MET A 560 4.72 9.34 6.36
N ALA A 561 4.57 8.62 7.47
CA ALA A 561 5.01 9.08 8.79
C ALA A 561 6.53 9.33 8.80
N TRP A 562 7.31 8.38 8.30
CA TRP A 562 8.77 8.48 8.16
C TRP A 562 9.19 9.63 7.26
N ALA A 563 8.57 9.77 6.07
CA ALA A 563 8.83 10.88 5.14
C ALA A 563 8.54 12.24 5.76
N THR A 564 7.43 12.36 6.51
CA THR A 564 7.08 13.58 7.25
C THR A 564 8.17 13.95 8.27
N LEU A 565 8.72 12.97 8.97
CA LEU A 565 9.79 13.20 9.95
C LEU A 565 11.10 13.62 9.27
N ILE A 566 11.45 13.04 8.12
CA ILE A 566 12.61 13.49 7.32
C ILE A 566 12.45 14.95 6.93
N VAL A 567 11.31 15.32 6.34
CA VAL A 567 11.01 16.72 5.98
C VAL A 567 11.10 17.63 7.20
N THR A 568 10.55 17.18 8.34
CA THR A 568 10.60 17.92 9.61
C THR A 568 12.02 18.17 10.05
N LEU A 569 12.88 17.15 10.11
CA LEU A 569 14.25 17.27 10.59
C LEU A 569 15.13 18.12 9.67
N VAL A 570 14.91 18.04 8.36
CA VAL A 570 15.60 18.90 7.37
C VAL A 570 15.21 20.37 7.51
N MET A 571 13.93 20.64 7.74
CA MET A 571 13.39 22.01 7.71
C MET A 571 13.21 22.67 9.08
N GLN A 572 13.18 21.92 10.18
CA GLN A 572 12.86 22.41 11.52
C GLN A 572 13.79 23.50 12.05
N LYS A 573 15.07 23.52 11.60
CA LYS A 573 16.02 24.57 12.00
C LYS A 573 15.66 25.95 11.42
N ARG A 574 14.91 25.96 10.33
CA ARG A 574 14.55 27.17 9.58
C ARG A 574 13.09 27.58 9.74
N PHE A 575 12.20 26.62 9.98
CA PHE A 575 10.75 26.83 10.03
C PHE A 575 10.13 26.20 11.28
N VAL A 576 9.83 27.02 12.25
CA VAL A 576 9.23 26.60 13.54
C VAL A 576 7.90 25.85 13.36
N PRO A 577 6.97 26.25 12.46
CA PRO A 577 5.72 25.51 12.28
C PRO A 577 5.93 24.06 11.83
N ILE A 578 6.92 23.80 11.00
CA ILE A 578 7.24 22.43 10.56
C ILE A 578 7.72 21.59 11.74
N LYS A 579 8.52 22.16 12.63
CA LYS A 579 8.97 21.52 13.86
C LYS A 579 7.82 21.12 14.79
N GLN A 580 6.75 21.93 14.83
CA GLN A 580 5.57 21.70 15.66
C GLN A 580 4.65 20.64 15.08
N PHE A 581 4.35 20.73 13.78
CA PHE A 581 3.33 19.93 13.12
C PHE A 581 3.84 18.65 12.49
N GLY A 582 5.15 18.53 12.24
CA GLY A 582 5.74 17.34 11.68
C GLY A 582 5.52 16.09 12.53
N PRO A 583 5.88 16.09 13.83
CA PRO A 583 5.60 14.95 14.71
C PRO A 583 4.09 14.64 14.83
N LEU A 584 3.24 15.67 14.84
CA LEU A 584 1.79 15.50 14.90
C LEU A 584 1.24 14.80 13.65
N LEU A 585 1.63 15.27 12.47
CA LEU A 585 1.20 14.65 11.20
C LEU A 585 1.72 13.22 11.09
N SER A 586 2.98 12.98 11.49
CA SER A 586 3.55 11.64 11.54
C SER A 586 2.79 10.71 12.49
N ALA A 587 2.44 11.21 13.68
CA ALA A 587 1.66 10.44 14.65
C ALA A 587 0.23 10.12 14.13
N PHE A 588 -0.41 11.05 13.41
CA PHE A 588 -1.68 10.77 12.74
C PHE A 588 -1.54 9.72 11.65
N ALA A 589 -0.48 9.74 10.84
CA ALA A 589 -0.23 8.71 9.84
C ALA A 589 -0.03 7.33 10.47
N LEU A 590 0.72 7.24 11.58
CA LEU A 590 0.89 6.00 12.35
C LEU A 590 -0.43 5.52 12.98
N LEU A 591 -1.26 6.44 13.48
CA LEU A 591 -2.60 6.11 14.00
C LEU A 591 -3.47 5.52 12.90
N VAL A 592 -3.47 6.13 11.72
CA VAL A 592 -4.20 5.59 10.55
C VAL A 592 -3.71 4.21 10.19
N ALA A 593 -2.39 3.99 10.10
CA ALA A 593 -1.82 2.66 9.88
C ALA A 593 -2.33 1.62 10.89
N MET A 594 -2.43 2.01 12.16
CA MET A 594 -2.90 1.12 13.23
C MET A 594 -4.41 0.80 13.12
N ILE A 595 -5.24 1.76 12.68
CA ILE A 595 -6.70 1.59 12.62
C ILE A 595 -7.13 0.82 11.37
N THR A 596 -6.46 1.02 10.23
CA THR A 596 -6.85 0.39 8.96
C THR A 596 -6.62 -1.12 8.98
N ASP A 597 -5.42 -1.56 9.23
CA ASP A 597 -5.04 -2.99 9.10
C ASP A 597 -4.38 -3.57 10.35
N GLY A 598 -4.12 -2.78 11.36
CA GLY A 598 -3.67 -3.21 12.68
C GLY A 598 -2.36 -4.02 12.77
N ASN A 599 -1.53 -4.03 11.78
CA ASN A 599 -0.37 -4.89 11.50
C ASN A 599 -0.69 -6.04 10.55
N PRO A 600 -0.89 -5.75 9.25
CA PRO A 600 -1.15 -6.78 8.26
C PRO A 600 0.03 -7.75 8.17
N GLN A 601 -0.30 -9.02 8.00
CA GLN A 601 0.70 -10.06 7.79
C GLN A 601 1.59 -9.71 6.59
N ILE A 602 2.87 -10.03 6.71
CA ILE A 602 3.79 -9.93 5.58
C ILE A 602 3.45 -11.09 4.62
N THR A 603 2.98 -10.77 3.42
CA THR A 603 2.64 -11.73 2.36
C THR A 603 3.61 -11.62 1.20
N GLN A 604 3.59 -12.61 0.30
CA GLN A 604 4.29 -12.51 -0.98
C GLN A 604 3.63 -11.42 -1.84
N LEU A 605 4.43 -10.71 -2.64
CA LEU A 605 3.90 -9.73 -3.58
C LEU A 605 3.16 -10.41 -4.73
N MET A 606 2.01 -9.87 -5.09
CA MET A 606 1.38 -10.21 -6.36
C MET A 606 2.31 -9.82 -7.53
N PRO A 607 2.31 -10.55 -8.64
CA PRO A 607 3.23 -10.31 -9.76
C PRO A 607 3.28 -8.86 -10.22
N VAL A 608 2.13 -8.20 -10.35
CA VAL A 608 2.03 -6.79 -10.80
C VAL A 608 2.71 -5.80 -9.85
N LEU A 609 2.80 -6.12 -8.54
CA LEU A 609 3.39 -5.24 -7.53
C LEU A 609 4.93 -5.35 -7.43
N GLN A 610 5.56 -6.28 -8.14
CA GLN A 610 7.01 -6.49 -8.08
C GLN A 610 7.84 -5.42 -8.79
N SER A 611 7.20 -4.47 -9.46
CA SER A 611 7.91 -3.43 -10.23
C SER A 611 8.61 -2.41 -9.33
N PRO A 612 9.93 -2.17 -9.48
CA PRO A 612 10.64 -1.10 -8.78
C PRO A 612 10.07 0.30 -9.09
N LEU A 613 9.56 0.51 -10.32
CA LEU A 613 8.94 1.79 -10.72
C LEU A 613 7.71 2.10 -9.89
N LEU A 614 6.89 1.08 -9.57
CA LEU A 614 5.73 1.24 -8.70
C LEU A 614 6.15 1.70 -7.29
N SER A 615 7.18 1.09 -6.72
CA SER A 615 7.68 1.48 -5.39
C SER A 615 8.18 2.93 -5.39
N VAL A 616 8.92 3.36 -6.42
CA VAL A 616 9.38 4.75 -6.55
C VAL A 616 8.20 5.71 -6.72
N HIS A 617 7.20 5.35 -7.56
CA HIS A 617 5.96 6.11 -7.72
C HIS A 617 5.30 6.39 -6.38
N VAL A 618 5.03 5.32 -5.60
CA VAL A 618 4.37 5.43 -4.29
C VAL A 618 5.19 6.28 -3.32
N MET A 619 6.51 6.09 -3.24
CA MET A 619 7.38 6.92 -2.38
C MET A 619 7.27 8.40 -2.70
N VAL A 620 7.35 8.79 -3.98
CA VAL A 620 7.28 10.19 -4.41
C VAL A 620 5.90 10.80 -4.10
N ILE A 621 4.82 10.07 -4.32
CA ILE A 621 3.46 10.49 -3.97
C ILE A 621 3.32 10.70 -2.46
N MET A 622 3.84 9.79 -1.63
CA MET A 622 3.76 9.91 -0.16
C MET A 622 4.52 11.14 0.37
N PHE A 623 5.69 11.46 -0.21
CA PHE A 623 6.39 12.71 0.11
C PHE A 623 5.57 13.95 -0.24
N SER A 624 4.86 13.94 -1.38
CA SER A 624 3.95 15.04 -1.74
C SER A 624 2.80 15.17 -0.74
N TYR A 625 2.17 14.05 -0.35
CA TYR A 625 1.07 14.06 0.63
C TYR A 625 1.52 14.53 2.02
N ALA A 626 2.74 14.18 2.44
CA ALA A 626 3.33 14.71 3.67
C ALA A 626 3.43 16.24 3.64
N LEU A 627 3.87 16.83 2.52
CA LEU A 627 3.93 18.27 2.37
C LEU A 627 2.53 18.92 2.35
N PHE A 628 1.55 18.31 1.68
CA PHE A 628 0.16 18.78 1.67
C PHE A 628 -0.45 18.75 3.07
N GLY A 629 -0.22 17.68 3.84
CA GLY A 629 -0.66 17.58 5.23
C GLY A 629 -0.04 18.65 6.13
N LEU A 630 1.27 18.91 5.98
CA LEU A 630 1.93 20.02 6.70
C LEU A 630 1.32 21.36 6.35
N MET A 631 1.02 21.62 5.06
CA MET A 631 0.37 22.87 4.64
C MET A 631 -1.05 23.02 5.21
N ALA A 632 -1.82 21.93 5.33
CA ALA A 632 -3.13 21.97 5.97
C ALA A 632 -3.04 22.35 7.45
N LEU A 633 -2.10 21.77 8.21
CA LEU A 633 -1.87 22.12 9.62
C LEU A 633 -1.35 23.55 9.80
N ILE A 634 -0.46 24.01 8.91
CA ILE A 634 -0.01 25.40 8.84
C ILE A 634 -1.19 26.33 8.51
N GLY A 635 -2.11 25.89 7.65
CA GLY A 635 -3.34 26.60 7.33
C GLY A 635 -4.23 26.82 8.56
N ILE A 636 -4.43 25.78 9.38
CA ILE A 636 -5.15 25.91 10.66
C ILE A 636 -4.48 26.95 11.56
N GLN A 637 -3.16 26.88 11.72
CA GLN A 637 -2.42 27.86 12.54
C GLN A 637 -2.54 29.27 11.97
N GLY A 638 -2.55 29.43 10.65
CA GLY A 638 -2.73 30.71 9.96
C GLY A 638 -4.11 31.30 10.20
N LEU A 639 -5.17 30.51 10.18
CA LEU A 639 -6.53 30.94 10.51
C LEU A 639 -6.65 31.34 11.98
N ILE A 640 -6.00 30.63 12.90
CA ILE A 640 -5.92 31.02 14.31
C ILE A 640 -5.17 32.37 14.47
N ALA A 641 -4.06 32.53 13.75
CA ALA A 641 -3.30 33.78 13.75
C ALA A 641 -4.12 34.99 13.23
N HIS A 642 -4.89 34.75 12.15
CA HIS A 642 -5.85 35.71 11.62
C HIS A 642 -6.90 36.14 12.65
N HIS A 643 -7.56 35.15 13.28
CA HIS A 643 -8.56 35.41 14.33
C HIS A 643 -7.97 36.20 15.50
N ARG A 644 -6.71 35.97 15.85
CA ARG A 644 -5.98 36.70 16.90
C ARG A 644 -5.37 38.02 16.42
N LYS A 645 -5.65 38.44 15.19
CA LYS A 645 -5.13 39.71 14.58
C LYS A 645 -3.59 39.76 14.52
N GLN A 646 -2.92 38.61 14.46
CA GLN A 646 -1.46 38.47 14.34
C GLN A 646 -1.03 38.53 12.86
N THR A 647 -1.21 39.68 12.20
CA THR A 647 -1.04 39.85 10.75
C THR A 647 0.34 39.45 10.22
N ALA A 648 1.40 39.76 10.97
CA ALA A 648 2.78 39.40 10.59
C ALA A 648 2.98 37.89 10.58
N LYS A 649 2.48 37.17 11.60
CA LYS A 649 2.54 35.69 11.69
C LYS A 649 1.68 35.03 10.63
N GLU A 650 0.49 35.56 10.38
CA GLU A 650 -0.41 35.09 9.32
C GLU A 650 0.25 35.15 7.94
N GLN A 651 0.88 36.30 7.59
CA GLN A 651 1.60 36.47 6.33
C GLN A 651 2.80 35.51 6.20
N GLN A 652 3.57 35.34 7.29
CA GLN A 652 4.70 34.41 7.33
C GLN A 652 4.25 32.97 7.06
N LEU A 653 3.17 32.52 7.71
CA LEU A 653 2.60 31.18 7.51
C LEU A 653 2.08 30.99 6.09
N ALA A 654 1.45 32.01 5.50
CA ALA A 654 1.01 31.97 4.10
C ALA A 654 2.20 31.86 3.13
N ALA A 655 3.29 32.60 3.39
CA ALA A 655 4.52 32.51 2.60
C ALA A 655 5.18 31.12 2.72
N LEU A 656 5.16 30.54 3.93
CA LEU A 656 5.66 29.17 4.17
C LEU A 656 4.84 28.13 3.41
N SER A 657 3.51 28.20 3.47
CA SER A 657 2.64 27.31 2.69
C SER A 657 2.89 27.44 1.18
N GLN A 658 3.01 28.67 0.67
CA GLN A 658 3.35 28.90 -0.75
C GLN A 658 4.75 28.39 -1.11
N PHE A 659 5.72 28.46 -0.21
CA PHE A 659 7.06 27.90 -0.44
C PHE A 659 7.02 26.37 -0.53
N LEU A 660 6.31 25.69 0.40
CA LEU A 660 6.15 24.24 0.41
C LEU A 660 5.35 23.71 -0.79
N LEU A 661 4.47 24.54 -1.34
CA LEU A 661 3.61 24.19 -2.48
C LEU A 661 4.41 23.82 -3.74
N TYR A 662 5.54 24.51 -3.99
CA TYR A 662 6.37 24.22 -5.16
C TYR A 662 6.92 22.78 -5.16
N PRO A 663 7.67 22.33 -4.13
CA PRO A 663 8.14 20.95 -4.09
C PRO A 663 6.97 19.95 -4.01
N ALA A 664 5.88 20.26 -3.33
CA ALA A 664 4.73 19.35 -3.22
C ALA A 664 4.07 19.10 -4.57
N VAL A 665 3.80 20.16 -5.35
CA VAL A 665 3.22 20.03 -6.70
C VAL A 665 4.20 19.39 -7.67
N ALA A 666 5.49 19.68 -7.57
CA ALA A 666 6.50 19.02 -8.37
C ALA A 666 6.54 17.51 -8.08
N LEU A 667 6.51 17.11 -6.79
CA LEU A 667 6.53 15.71 -6.41
C LEU A 667 5.27 14.95 -6.86
N ILE A 668 4.06 15.54 -6.70
CA ILE A 668 2.84 14.86 -7.17
C ILE A 668 2.85 14.71 -8.70
N ALA A 669 3.28 15.72 -9.45
CA ALA A 669 3.39 15.64 -10.90
C ALA A 669 4.39 14.56 -11.32
N ILE A 670 5.60 14.55 -10.73
CA ILE A 670 6.62 13.53 -10.96
C ILE A 670 6.07 12.14 -10.61
N GLY A 671 5.42 12.01 -9.45
CA GLY A 671 4.83 10.75 -9.02
C GLY A 671 3.79 10.23 -10.01
N ILE A 672 2.84 11.06 -10.44
CA ILE A 672 1.80 10.69 -11.42
C ILE A 672 2.46 10.14 -12.71
N PHE A 673 3.49 10.80 -13.23
CA PHE A 673 4.10 10.37 -14.49
C PHE A 673 5.02 9.16 -14.34
N ILE A 674 5.69 8.95 -13.20
CA ILE A 674 6.36 7.68 -12.91
C ILE A 674 5.33 6.54 -12.88
N GLY A 675 4.16 6.76 -12.26
CA GLY A 675 3.04 5.82 -12.27
C GLY A 675 2.52 5.54 -13.69
N ALA A 676 2.43 6.56 -14.54
CA ALA A 676 2.04 6.40 -15.93
C ALA A 676 3.06 5.58 -16.74
N ILE A 677 4.37 5.76 -16.50
CA ILE A 677 5.42 4.93 -17.11
C ILE A 677 5.28 3.47 -16.64
N TRP A 678 5.08 3.25 -15.35
CA TRP A 678 4.84 1.91 -14.81
C TRP A 678 3.59 1.27 -15.41
N ALA A 679 2.47 1.99 -15.48
CA ALA A 679 1.22 1.51 -16.08
C ALA A 679 1.42 1.12 -17.56
N ASN A 680 2.21 1.89 -18.29
CA ASN A 680 2.54 1.58 -19.67
C ASN A 680 3.39 0.31 -19.82
N VAL A 681 4.28 0.03 -18.85
CA VAL A 681 5.11 -1.20 -18.85
C VAL A 681 4.30 -2.41 -18.39
N SER A 682 3.39 -2.24 -17.42
CA SER A 682 2.63 -3.36 -16.83
C SER A 682 1.32 -3.65 -17.56
N TRP A 683 0.66 -2.61 -18.11
CA TRP A 683 -0.68 -2.70 -18.73
C TRP A 683 -0.75 -2.21 -20.17
N GLY A 684 0.39 -1.82 -20.77
CA GLY A 684 0.54 -1.39 -22.15
C GLY A 684 0.00 0.00 -22.49
N ARG A 685 -0.59 0.70 -21.55
CA ARG A 685 -1.11 2.07 -21.72
C ARG A 685 -0.73 2.93 -20.52
N TYR A 686 -0.28 4.15 -20.80
CA TYR A 686 0.22 5.07 -19.79
C TYR A 686 -0.87 5.80 -19.00
N TRP A 687 -2.15 5.70 -19.41
CA TRP A 687 -3.29 6.32 -18.75
C TRP A 687 -4.57 5.54 -19.01
N SER A 688 -5.30 5.14 -17.99
CA SER A 688 -6.51 4.33 -18.09
C SER A 688 -7.77 5.02 -17.55
N TRP A 689 -7.63 6.21 -17.00
CA TRP A 689 -8.71 6.93 -16.30
C TRP A 689 -9.25 6.16 -15.08
N ASP A 690 -8.42 5.38 -14.45
CA ASP A 690 -8.74 4.75 -13.17
C ASP A 690 -9.04 5.81 -12.10
N SER A 691 -9.89 5.49 -11.13
CA SER A 691 -10.30 6.42 -10.08
C SER A 691 -9.10 7.00 -9.31
N LYS A 692 -8.00 6.23 -9.07
CA LYS A 692 -6.78 6.75 -8.41
C LYS A 692 -6.00 7.71 -9.30
N GLU A 693 -5.84 7.41 -10.57
CA GLU A 693 -5.19 8.30 -11.54
C GLU A 693 -5.97 9.62 -11.64
N THR A 694 -7.29 9.51 -11.76
CA THR A 694 -8.20 10.67 -11.89
C THR A 694 -8.14 11.56 -10.65
N TRP A 695 -8.19 11.01 -9.42
CA TRP A 695 -8.12 11.80 -8.20
C TRP A 695 -6.72 12.36 -7.93
N ALA A 696 -5.66 11.67 -8.35
CA ALA A 696 -4.30 12.23 -8.30
C ALA A 696 -4.17 13.45 -9.22
N LEU A 697 -4.74 13.38 -10.43
CA LEU A 697 -4.80 14.52 -11.36
C LEU A 697 -5.63 15.67 -10.79
N ILE A 698 -6.82 15.41 -10.23
CA ILE A 698 -7.66 16.41 -9.55
C ILE A 698 -6.86 17.10 -8.43
N THR A 699 -6.18 16.34 -7.59
CA THR A 699 -5.36 16.87 -6.49
C THR A 699 -4.23 17.74 -7.04
N MET A 700 -3.52 17.32 -8.07
CA MET A 700 -2.50 18.10 -8.74
C MET A 700 -3.05 19.43 -9.28
N LEU A 701 -4.22 19.41 -9.95
CA LEU A 701 -4.85 20.61 -10.50
C LEU A 701 -5.29 21.57 -9.40
N ILE A 702 -5.90 21.08 -8.31
CA ILE A 702 -6.30 21.90 -7.16
C ILE A 702 -5.07 22.58 -6.54
N TYR A 703 -4.01 21.84 -6.21
CA TYR A 703 -2.82 22.43 -5.60
C TYR A 703 -1.96 23.26 -6.57
N SER A 704 -2.14 23.11 -7.88
CA SER A 704 -1.48 23.97 -8.88
C SER A 704 -2.10 25.38 -8.96
N ALA A 705 -3.38 25.55 -8.62
CA ALA A 705 -4.07 26.83 -8.73
C ALA A 705 -3.40 27.98 -7.95
N PRO A 706 -2.94 27.81 -6.70
CA PRO A 706 -2.28 28.89 -5.95
C PRO A 706 -0.89 29.28 -6.48
N LEU A 707 -0.26 28.46 -7.31
CA LEU A 707 1.00 28.82 -7.96
C LEU A 707 0.82 29.95 -8.97
N HIS A 708 -0.41 30.18 -9.46
CA HIS A 708 -0.75 31.22 -10.40
C HIS A 708 -1.09 32.52 -9.66
N ALA A 709 -0.14 33.47 -9.62
CA ALA A 709 -0.19 34.73 -8.87
C ALA A 709 -1.41 35.64 -9.17
N ASP A 710 -2.11 35.35 -10.25
CA ASP A 710 -3.19 36.20 -10.77
C ASP A 710 -4.56 35.95 -10.13
N ILE A 711 -4.70 34.92 -9.28
CA ILE A 711 -5.94 34.67 -8.56
C ILE A 711 -6.02 35.65 -7.38
N LYS A 712 -6.71 36.77 -7.59
CA LYS A 712 -6.79 37.86 -6.61
C LYS A 712 -7.27 37.44 -5.23
N TRP A 713 -8.22 36.48 -5.17
CA TRP A 713 -8.75 35.97 -3.92
C TRP A 713 -7.68 35.25 -3.08
N LEU A 714 -6.79 34.44 -3.71
CA LEU A 714 -5.70 33.75 -3.03
C LEU A 714 -4.51 34.63 -2.60
N ARG A 715 -4.51 35.94 -2.95
CA ARG A 715 -3.49 36.86 -2.51
C ARG A 715 -3.65 37.26 -1.03
N LYS A 716 -4.87 37.15 -0.48
CA LYS A 716 -5.10 37.38 0.95
C LYS A 716 -4.64 36.16 1.74
N ALA A 717 -3.83 36.38 2.78
CA ALA A 717 -3.26 35.29 3.60
C ALA A 717 -4.33 34.41 4.21
N GLN A 718 -5.41 34.99 4.74
CA GLN A 718 -6.57 34.23 5.26
C GLN A 718 -7.15 33.25 4.24
N HIS A 719 -7.36 33.69 3.00
CA HIS A 719 -7.94 32.85 1.95
C HIS A 719 -6.96 31.74 1.52
N MET A 720 -5.65 32.01 1.52
CA MET A 720 -4.63 31.01 1.27
C MET A 720 -4.66 29.91 2.33
N HIS A 721 -4.77 30.28 3.60
CA HIS A 721 -4.87 29.32 4.70
C HIS A 721 -6.11 28.44 4.60
N LEU A 722 -7.27 29.05 4.34
CA LEU A 722 -8.52 28.32 4.13
C LEU A 722 -8.42 27.40 2.92
N TYR A 723 -7.82 27.87 1.83
CA TYR A 723 -7.62 27.06 0.62
C TYR A 723 -6.76 25.83 0.90
N MET A 724 -5.62 25.97 1.60
CA MET A 724 -4.74 24.85 1.92
C MET A 724 -5.43 23.81 2.79
N LEU A 725 -6.28 24.24 3.72
CA LEU A 725 -7.07 23.32 4.55
C LEU A 725 -8.11 22.57 3.74
N LEU A 726 -8.88 23.26 2.88
CA LEU A 726 -9.92 22.64 2.05
C LEU A 726 -9.32 21.77 0.94
N ALA A 727 -8.22 22.21 0.33
CA ALA A 727 -7.53 21.42 -0.69
C ALA A 727 -7.07 20.04 -0.16
N PHE A 728 -6.76 19.94 1.14
CA PHE A 728 -6.36 18.66 1.73
C PHE A 728 -7.45 17.59 1.69
N LEU A 729 -8.72 17.99 1.57
CA LEU A 729 -9.83 17.04 1.34
C LEU A 729 -9.64 16.24 0.05
N SER A 730 -9.01 16.82 -0.99
CA SER A 730 -8.70 16.07 -2.21
C SER A 730 -7.67 14.96 -1.97
N VAL A 731 -6.68 15.19 -1.08
CA VAL A 731 -5.71 14.16 -0.68
C VAL A 731 -6.39 13.05 0.11
N LEU A 732 -7.27 13.41 1.05
CA LEU A 732 -8.06 12.42 1.81
C LEU A 732 -8.95 11.60 0.90
N MET A 733 -9.57 12.25 -0.10
CA MET A 733 -10.39 11.54 -1.09
C MET A 733 -9.53 10.62 -1.96
N THR A 734 -8.36 11.08 -2.43
CA THR A 734 -7.46 10.27 -3.25
C THR A 734 -6.96 9.02 -2.49
N TYR A 735 -6.68 9.17 -1.20
CA TYR A 735 -6.14 8.06 -0.41
C TYR A 735 -7.24 7.15 0.19
N PHE A 736 -8.20 7.74 0.89
CA PHE A 736 -9.26 6.96 1.56
C PHE A 736 -10.51 6.79 0.69
N GLY A 737 -10.98 7.87 0.06
CA GLY A 737 -12.20 7.84 -0.73
C GLY A 737 -12.13 6.81 -1.85
N VAL A 738 -11.03 6.80 -2.59
CA VAL A 738 -10.83 5.87 -3.70
C VAL A 738 -10.69 4.43 -3.20
N ASN A 739 -9.95 4.19 -2.11
CA ASN A 739 -9.72 2.83 -1.62
C ASN A 739 -10.95 2.17 -0.99
N TYR A 740 -11.84 2.95 -0.34
CA TYR A 740 -12.95 2.40 0.45
C TYR A 740 -14.33 2.59 -0.18
N PHE A 741 -14.49 3.56 -1.08
CA PHE A 741 -15.81 3.92 -1.64
C PHE A 741 -15.90 3.85 -3.17
N LEU A 742 -14.75 3.84 -3.87
CA LEU A 742 -14.72 3.78 -5.32
C LEU A 742 -14.07 2.47 -5.77
N SER A 743 -14.58 1.91 -6.88
CA SER A 743 -13.95 0.76 -7.53
C SER A 743 -12.88 1.22 -8.53
N GLY A 744 -11.89 0.37 -8.81
CA GLY A 744 -10.85 0.68 -9.81
C GLY A 744 -9.82 -0.44 -9.94
N MET A 745 -9.03 -0.40 -11.02
CA MET A 745 -7.99 -1.41 -11.30
C MET A 745 -6.85 -1.43 -10.27
N HIS A 746 -6.69 -0.36 -9.49
CA HIS A 746 -5.70 -0.25 -8.41
C HIS A 746 -6.23 -0.73 -7.04
N SER A 747 -7.38 -1.40 -6.98
CA SER A 747 -7.94 -1.99 -5.76
C SER A 747 -7.28 -3.34 -5.49
N TYR A 748 -6.06 -3.33 -4.92
CA TYR A 748 -5.31 -4.54 -4.53
C TYR A 748 -5.54 -4.92 -3.04
N ALA A 749 -6.54 -4.32 -2.38
CA ALA A 749 -6.87 -4.58 -0.98
C ALA A 749 -7.98 -5.62 -0.85
#